data_9b592fd1dceb13e150d9277206b3e4de
#
_entry.id   9b592fd1dceb13e150d9277206b3e4de
#
_cell.length_a   1.000
_cell.length_b   1.000
_cell.length_c   1.000
_cell.angle_alpha   90.00
_cell.angle_beta   90.00
_cell.angle_gamma   90.00
#
_symmetry.space_group_name_H-M   'P 1'
#
loop_
_entity.id
_entity.type
_entity.pdbx_description
1 polymer ?
#
loop_
_entity_poly.entity_id
_entity_poly.type
_entity_poly.pdbx_seq_one_letter_code
_entity_poly.pdbx_strand_id
1 'polypeptide(L)'
;MKQTNKLILAVTSYALAFVLVLGGSLYALADPALSTQPSVTPSGPSSSEQASDTQPEEIITRPPLTADRQNVMMITNQAFTTPENKYRALRIEHSFQNIRGESSTDKVKTFAEFGFGGLATNAVWDNNYLQSPLALAQFNDFVQAMHDDGFRVWLYDEKGYPSGSAGDLTVKDHPEYAAVRLVELEFAGSGKSEKTSALPDGFIKIEHALMQTGEDTFTPFEPEIKGNNVVVTGTDGDWRAYVYCVAKYSYHFEWNSSYPNILNRDAVARFIEVTFDTYEGAIDNFPEVIEAIFDDEAQLLAGHHIMPAGLNDPVIPYDYDIFDTFAAKYGYDVRSKLPLIFSGESAEAQRVRAQYYAHVGDLVAENFFGQIQEWCLSHGTQLSGHLLLEEQMFYHVPVYGDYIKCSQNMGYPGFDILDVRPVQYLNTMSTGGKYASSPAWLSGKERVMIEICPAANTDEFAKNHLDYALGTMTFAYFDGGNQITSYYSQANNDPVTAQAFNTYVGRLGSMVVGAQNLSQIAVYYSIDTAAATYEAPSSQNLYDAETEAKQNDRLVGQITEGIRREGLDYVFLDDASLQSGKVNAGGLQVGNFLFTTVIVPRATVIDIESMRVLDALIEKGVNVIFVGEMPAISLLAKDQEELTALAQKHADLLCTKYSEVLSAVTTKPELTVQSKTKYVYVSPYEKDGVAFFFLANAAKKDAEVKLSFEGAVGYRIYDPVSGEIYEVEDTATVQSYRALFVQPLLGE
;
A
#
# COMPACT_ATOMS: atom_id res chain seq x y z
N MET A 1 10.54 -27.92 25.16
CA MET A 1 10.11 -26.95 26.19
C MET A 1 11.07 -25.80 26.46
N LYS A 2 12.40 -25.96 26.41
CA LYS A 2 13.35 -24.81 26.57
C LYS A 2 13.67 -24.08 25.26
N GLN A 3 13.41 -24.64 24.12
CA GLN A 3 13.59 -23.99 22.80
C GLN A 3 12.34 -23.20 22.38
N THR A 4 11.15 -23.70 22.67
CA THR A 4 9.89 -23.00 22.39
C THR A 4 9.76 -21.65 23.13
N ASN A 5 10.30 -21.56 24.35
CA ASN A 5 10.29 -20.30 25.10
C ASN A 5 11.30 -19.25 24.59
N LYS A 6 12.29 -19.64 23.78
CA LYS A 6 13.19 -18.69 23.13
C LYS A 6 12.59 -18.10 21.85
N LEU A 7 11.80 -18.88 21.13
CA LEU A 7 11.11 -18.46 19.92
C LEU A 7 10.06 -17.37 20.22
N ILE A 8 9.25 -17.59 21.28
CA ILE A 8 8.26 -16.61 21.75
C ILE A 8 8.94 -15.31 22.26
N LEU A 9 10.16 -15.42 22.84
CA LEU A 9 10.89 -14.25 23.32
C LEU A 9 11.54 -13.45 22.20
N ALA A 10 11.91 -14.06 21.07
CA ALA A 10 12.48 -13.37 19.93
C ALA A 10 11.42 -12.54 19.18
N VAL A 11 10.28 -13.11 18.86
CA VAL A 11 9.14 -12.41 18.24
C VAL A 11 8.64 -11.26 19.15
N THR A 12 8.57 -11.47 20.46
CA THR A 12 8.20 -10.41 21.41
C THR A 12 9.26 -9.33 21.58
N SER A 13 10.53 -9.60 21.36
CA SER A 13 11.59 -8.60 21.47
C SER A 13 11.63 -7.66 20.26
N TYR A 14 11.32 -8.12 19.06
CA TYR A 14 11.23 -7.27 17.87
C TYR A 14 9.95 -6.44 17.85
N ALA A 15 8.81 -7.01 18.22
CA ALA A 15 7.58 -6.26 18.42
C ALA A 15 7.68 -5.17 19.51
N LEU A 16 8.47 -5.41 20.56
CA LEU A 16 8.70 -4.41 21.61
C LEU A 16 9.62 -3.26 21.17
N ALA A 17 10.57 -3.52 20.29
CA ALA A 17 11.39 -2.47 19.67
C ALA A 17 10.55 -1.55 18.77
N PHE A 18 9.59 -2.13 18.02
CA PHE A 18 8.65 -1.39 17.18
C PHE A 18 7.72 -0.46 17.99
N VAL A 19 7.21 -0.93 19.12
CA VAL A 19 6.29 -0.16 19.98
C VAL A 19 7.02 0.97 20.74
N LEU A 20 8.31 0.83 21.04
CA LEU A 20 9.07 1.86 21.75
C LEU A 20 9.53 3.01 20.85
N VAL A 21 9.69 2.79 19.55
CA VAL A 21 10.06 3.83 18.58
C VAL A 21 8.87 4.66 18.12
N LEU A 22 7.64 4.07 18.08
CA LEU A 22 6.41 4.79 17.70
C LEU A 22 5.87 5.73 18.79
N GLY A 23 6.52 5.83 19.95
CA GLY A 23 6.12 6.73 21.04
C GLY A 23 6.34 8.21 20.82
N GLY A 24 6.89 8.62 19.70
CA GLY A 24 7.23 10.01 19.42
C GLY A 24 6.89 10.47 18.02
N SER A 25 5.67 10.70 17.73
CA SER A 25 5.10 11.47 16.63
C SER A 25 4.04 10.72 15.80
N LEU A 26 2.87 11.13 16.00
CA LEU A 26 1.60 10.75 15.41
C LEU A 26 1.43 11.12 13.96
N TYR A 27 0.73 10.29 13.24
CA TYR A 27 0.04 10.34 11.93
C TYR A 27 0.80 9.65 10.79
N ALA A 28 0.29 8.74 10.37
CA ALA A 28 -0.69 7.93 9.68
C ALA A 28 -0.42 7.82 8.22
N LEU A 29 -0.73 6.81 7.55
CA LEU A 29 -1.36 6.57 6.31
C LEU A 29 -0.88 5.46 5.44
N ALA A 30 -1.66 4.88 4.82
CA ALA A 30 -1.63 4.16 3.82
C ALA A 30 -2.38 3.61 2.77
N ASP A 31 -2.45 3.01 1.77
CA ASP A 31 -2.82 2.25 0.86
C ASP A 31 -3.01 1.77 -0.38
N PRO A 32 -3.27 1.06 -1.33
CA PRO A 32 -3.58 1.14 -2.71
C PRO A 32 -4.23 0.08 -3.49
N ALA A 33 -4.31 0.01 -4.68
CA ALA A 33 -4.48 -0.87 -5.64
C ALA A 33 -4.83 -1.04 -6.98
N LEU A 34 -5.22 -1.65 -7.88
CA LEU A 34 -5.10 -1.93 -9.19
C LEU A 34 -6.03 -2.56 -10.11
N SER A 35 -5.84 -2.49 -11.36
CA SER A 35 -6.34 -3.46 -12.33
C SER A 35 -5.59 -3.51 -13.65
N THR A 36 -5.54 -4.65 -14.26
CA THR A 36 -5.01 -4.85 -15.60
C THR A 36 -6.11 -4.82 -16.66
N GLN A 37 -5.92 -4.02 -17.70
CA GLN A 37 -6.50 -4.30 -19.02
C GLN A 37 -5.37 -4.63 -20.00
N PRO A 38 -5.63 -5.43 -21.06
CA PRO A 38 -4.59 -6.01 -21.89
C PRO A 38 -3.84 -4.97 -22.71
N SER A 39 -2.53 -5.16 -22.84
CA SER A 39 -1.63 -4.38 -23.65
C SER A 39 -2.08 -4.29 -25.12
N VAL A 40 -2.37 -3.07 -25.58
CA VAL A 40 -2.52 -2.76 -27.00
C VAL A 40 -1.19 -2.20 -27.50
N THR A 41 -0.55 -2.90 -28.43
CA THR A 41 0.63 -2.45 -29.15
C THR A 41 0.34 -1.15 -29.92
N PRO A 42 1.22 -0.15 -29.91
CA PRO A 42 1.00 1.08 -30.67
C PRO A 42 1.27 0.88 -32.16
N SER A 43 0.23 0.96 -32.97
CA SER A 43 0.35 1.17 -34.40
C SER A 43 0.47 2.67 -34.69
N GLY A 44 1.49 3.05 -35.44
CA GLY A 44 1.86 4.42 -35.74
C GLY A 44 0.81 5.26 -36.51
N PRO A 45 1.04 6.58 -36.66
CA PRO A 45 0.02 7.54 -37.01
C PRO A 45 -0.32 7.54 -38.49
N SER A 46 -1.60 7.42 -38.82
CA SER A 46 -2.13 7.84 -40.10
C SER A 46 -2.97 9.11 -39.93
N SER A 47 -2.49 10.19 -40.53
CA SER A 47 -3.19 11.47 -40.62
C SER A 47 -4.46 11.35 -41.46
N SER A 48 -5.61 11.73 -40.89
CA SER A 48 -6.76 12.22 -41.64
C SER A 48 -7.54 13.23 -40.78
N GLU A 49 -7.50 14.49 -41.20
CA GLU A 49 -8.42 15.54 -40.70
C GLU A 49 -9.86 15.10 -40.95
N GLN A 50 -10.66 15.04 -39.88
CA GLN A 50 -12.12 15.09 -40.00
C GLN A 50 -12.69 16.08 -38.98
N ALA A 51 -13.63 16.88 -39.45
CA ALA A 51 -14.28 17.97 -38.75
C ALA A 51 -14.96 17.48 -37.44
N SER A 52 -14.79 18.27 -36.37
CA SER A 52 -15.41 18.10 -35.08
C SER A 52 -16.92 18.35 -35.19
N ASP A 53 -17.68 17.28 -35.09
CA ASP A 53 -19.10 17.36 -34.70
C ASP A 53 -19.12 17.24 -33.19
N THR A 54 -19.18 18.36 -32.48
CA THR A 54 -19.24 18.44 -31.03
C THR A 54 -20.64 18.01 -30.57
N GLN A 55 -20.83 16.71 -30.35
CA GLN A 55 -21.90 16.25 -29.46
C GLN A 55 -21.63 16.77 -28.05
N PRO A 56 -22.67 17.17 -27.28
CA PRO A 56 -22.48 17.54 -25.88
C PRO A 56 -21.90 16.33 -25.13
N GLU A 57 -20.77 16.51 -24.45
CA GLU A 57 -20.16 15.51 -23.59
C GLU A 57 -21.21 15.04 -22.57
N GLU A 58 -21.56 13.77 -22.63
CA GLU A 58 -22.54 13.17 -21.72
C GLU A 58 -21.88 13.04 -20.34
N ILE A 59 -22.31 13.91 -19.39
CA ILE A 59 -21.87 13.81 -18.00
C ILE A 59 -22.45 12.51 -17.47
N ILE A 60 -21.61 11.55 -17.11
CA ILE A 60 -22.04 10.33 -16.45
C ILE A 60 -22.45 10.70 -15.03
N THR A 61 -23.72 11.03 -14.86
CA THR A 61 -24.33 11.24 -13.55
C THR A 61 -24.91 9.93 -13.05
N ARG A 62 -24.81 9.68 -11.76
CA ARG A 62 -25.54 8.56 -11.12
C ARG A 62 -27.04 8.71 -11.44
N PRO A 63 -27.72 7.62 -11.84
CA PRO A 63 -29.15 7.67 -12.04
C PRO A 63 -29.85 8.08 -10.73
N PRO A 64 -30.92 8.87 -10.79
CA PRO A 64 -31.66 9.28 -9.60
C PRO A 64 -32.16 8.05 -8.85
N LEU A 65 -32.04 8.09 -7.52
CA LEU A 65 -32.56 7.05 -6.65
C LEU A 65 -34.09 7.03 -6.74
N THR A 66 -34.68 5.84 -6.91
CA THR A 66 -36.14 5.65 -6.91
C THR A 66 -36.54 4.78 -5.72
N ALA A 67 -37.73 5.02 -5.15
CA ALA A 67 -38.21 4.25 -4.00
C ALA A 67 -38.22 2.73 -4.25
N ASP A 68 -38.68 2.30 -5.42
CA ASP A 68 -38.76 0.87 -5.79
C ASP A 68 -37.40 0.16 -5.71
N ARG A 69 -36.32 0.83 -6.09
CA ARG A 69 -34.97 0.28 -6.04
C ARG A 69 -34.32 0.51 -4.70
N GLN A 70 -34.38 1.74 -4.19
CA GLN A 70 -33.70 2.14 -2.97
C GLN A 70 -34.22 1.45 -1.71
N ASN A 71 -35.51 1.09 -1.67
CA ASN A 71 -36.11 0.47 -0.50
C ASN A 71 -35.94 -1.06 -0.44
N VAL A 72 -35.28 -1.65 -1.45
CA VAL A 72 -34.96 -3.10 -1.45
C VAL A 72 -34.01 -3.40 -0.29
N MET A 73 -34.23 -4.49 0.41
CA MET A 73 -33.33 -4.98 1.45
C MET A 73 -32.08 -5.58 0.80
N MET A 74 -30.89 -5.04 1.09
CA MET A 74 -29.61 -5.46 0.48
C MET A 74 -29.17 -6.87 0.87
N ILE A 75 -29.53 -7.32 2.05
CA ILE A 75 -29.20 -8.64 2.58
C ILE A 75 -30.30 -9.14 3.50
N THR A 76 -30.63 -10.43 3.47
CA THR A 76 -31.65 -11.01 4.35
C THR A 76 -31.18 -11.05 5.81
N ASN A 77 -32.13 -11.03 6.76
CA ASN A 77 -31.80 -11.15 8.18
C ASN A 77 -30.95 -12.40 8.49
N GLN A 78 -31.23 -13.52 7.85
CA GLN A 78 -30.49 -14.77 8.06
C GLN A 78 -29.03 -14.63 7.56
N ALA A 79 -28.83 -14.12 6.34
CA ALA A 79 -27.50 -13.97 5.76
C ALA A 79 -26.67 -12.94 6.52
N PHE A 80 -27.29 -11.89 7.07
CA PHE A 80 -26.59 -10.91 7.90
C PHE A 80 -26.26 -11.46 9.29
N THR A 81 -27.17 -12.20 9.92
CA THR A 81 -26.93 -12.80 11.24
C THR A 81 -25.85 -13.89 11.17
N THR A 82 -25.84 -14.69 10.09
CA THR A 82 -24.92 -15.82 9.87
C THR A 82 -24.24 -15.67 8.52
N PRO A 83 -23.18 -14.80 8.45
CA PRO A 83 -22.50 -14.54 7.16
C PRO A 83 -21.78 -15.78 6.65
N GLU A 84 -21.77 -15.91 5.32
CA GLU A 84 -21.07 -16.99 4.59
C GLU A 84 -19.55 -16.96 4.83
N ASN A 85 -18.88 -18.08 4.61
CA ASN A 85 -17.43 -18.22 4.74
C ASN A 85 -16.64 -17.20 3.89
N LYS A 86 -17.15 -16.85 2.69
CA LYS A 86 -16.48 -15.88 1.80
C LYS A 86 -16.33 -14.45 2.36
N TYR A 87 -17.03 -14.13 3.47
CA TYR A 87 -16.95 -12.84 4.16
C TYR A 87 -16.20 -12.91 5.49
N ARG A 88 -15.82 -14.12 5.92
CA ARG A 88 -15.11 -14.35 7.20
C ARG A 88 -13.61 -14.26 7.02
N ALA A 89 -12.88 -14.09 8.12
CA ALA A 89 -11.43 -14.04 8.09
C ALA A 89 -10.81 -15.38 7.65
N LEU A 90 -9.70 -15.28 6.93
CA LEU A 90 -8.77 -16.38 6.72
C LEU A 90 -7.78 -16.40 7.89
N ARG A 91 -7.44 -17.59 8.39
CA ARG A 91 -6.37 -17.75 9.36
C ARG A 91 -5.02 -17.86 8.63
N ILE A 92 -4.01 -17.11 9.08
CA ILE A 92 -2.64 -17.37 8.65
C ILE A 92 -2.07 -18.49 9.54
N GLU A 93 -1.49 -19.50 8.93
CA GLU A 93 -0.83 -20.61 9.61
C GLU A 93 0.38 -21.06 8.81
N HIS A 94 1.56 -20.69 9.28
CA HIS A 94 2.81 -21.16 8.68
C HIS A 94 2.97 -22.66 8.87
N SER A 95 2.95 -23.40 7.76
CA SER A 95 2.85 -24.85 7.69
C SER A 95 1.50 -25.42 8.14
N PHE A 96 0.77 -26.00 7.20
CA PHE A 96 -0.49 -26.71 7.51
C PHE A 96 -0.34 -27.78 8.60
N GLN A 97 0.88 -28.27 8.84
CA GLN A 97 1.17 -29.28 9.87
C GLN A 97 1.00 -28.74 11.29
N ASN A 98 1.09 -27.43 11.49
CA ASN A 98 0.90 -26.79 12.79
C ASN A 98 -0.59 -26.74 13.22
N ILE A 99 -1.51 -26.92 12.26
CA ILE A 99 -2.94 -26.96 12.55
C ILE A 99 -3.27 -28.22 13.34
N ARG A 100 -4.03 -28.10 14.41
CA ARG A 100 -4.42 -29.23 15.27
C ARG A 100 -5.18 -30.29 14.46
N GLY A 101 -4.91 -31.57 14.74
CA GLY A 101 -5.56 -32.71 14.14
C GLY A 101 -4.56 -33.65 13.47
N GLU A 102 -4.83 -34.97 13.56
CA GLU A 102 -3.99 -36.00 12.95
C GLU A 102 -4.28 -36.19 11.45
N SER A 103 -5.53 -35.98 11.07
CA SER A 103 -6.00 -36.09 9.69
C SER A 103 -6.44 -34.74 9.12
N SER A 104 -6.51 -34.63 7.79
CA SER A 104 -7.07 -33.44 7.12
C SER A 104 -8.49 -33.13 7.59
N THR A 105 -9.34 -34.14 7.77
CA THR A 105 -10.71 -33.97 8.29
C THR A 105 -10.74 -33.40 9.71
N ASP A 106 -9.80 -33.78 10.60
CA ASP A 106 -9.76 -33.23 11.97
C ASP A 106 -9.29 -31.78 11.96
N LYS A 107 -8.40 -31.40 11.06
CA LYS A 107 -7.95 -30.02 10.83
C LYS A 107 -9.11 -29.14 10.36
N VAL A 108 -9.89 -29.61 9.39
CA VAL A 108 -11.11 -28.95 8.88
C VAL A 108 -12.12 -28.70 9.99
N LYS A 109 -12.38 -29.68 10.87
CA LYS A 109 -13.27 -29.50 12.04
C LYS A 109 -12.76 -28.41 12.99
N THR A 110 -11.47 -28.34 13.21
CA THR A 110 -10.86 -27.27 14.04
C THR A 110 -11.14 -25.89 13.46
N PHE A 111 -11.03 -25.73 12.13
CA PHE A 111 -11.37 -24.47 11.46
C PHE A 111 -12.84 -24.08 11.59
N ALA A 112 -13.74 -25.04 11.40
CA ALA A 112 -15.17 -24.83 11.59
C ALA A 112 -15.52 -24.41 13.01
N GLU A 113 -14.88 -25.02 14.02
CA GLU A 113 -15.07 -24.69 15.42
C GLU A 113 -14.67 -23.24 15.75
N PHE A 114 -13.67 -22.68 15.08
CA PHE A 114 -13.24 -21.29 15.25
C PHE A 114 -14.00 -20.30 14.38
N GLY A 115 -14.83 -20.78 13.47
CA GLY A 115 -15.67 -19.94 12.60
C GLY A 115 -14.89 -19.17 11.50
N PHE A 116 -13.70 -19.63 11.12
CA PHE A 116 -12.97 -19.06 9.98
C PHE A 116 -13.65 -19.32 8.66
N GLY A 117 -13.42 -18.44 7.68
CA GLY A 117 -13.83 -18.62 6.29
C GLY A 117 -12.86 -19.44 5.46
N GLY A 118 -11.65 -19.66 5.97
CA GLY A 118 -10.57 -20.36 5.29
C GLY A 118 -9.21 -20.06 5.93
N LEU A 119 -8.14 -20.24 5.14
CA LEU A 119 -6.78 -20.03 5.62
C LEU A 119 -5.85 -19.51 4.52
N ALA A 120 -4.73 -18.90 4.95
CA ALA A 120 -3.53 -18.70 4.16
C ALA A 120 -2.41 -19.58 4.77
N THR A 121 -1.79 -20.45 3.98
CA THR A 121 -0.82 -21.42 4.50
C THR A 121 0.15 -21.91 3.45
N ASN A 122 1.26 -22.51 3.88
CA ASN A 122 2.28 -23.14 3.06
C ASN A 122 2.49 -24.63 3.42
N ALA A 123 3.27 -25.35 2.62
CA ALA A 123 3.41 -26.80 2.73
C ALA A 123 4.10 -27.23 4.03
N VAL A 124 5.40 -27.02 4.14
CA VAL A 124 6.21 -27.43 5.31
C VAL A 124 7.22 -26.35 5.64
N TRP A 125 7.30 -26.00 6.91
CA TRP A 125 8.22 -24.99 7.38
C TRP A 125 9.48 -25.60 8.02
N ASP A 126 10.24 -26.32 7.19
CA ASP A 126 11.49 -26.94 7.59
C ASP A 126 12.58 -26.75 6.52
N ASN A 127 13.72 -27.44 6.67
CA ASN A 127 14.84 -27.35 5.74
C ASN A 127 14.58 -28.00 4.36
N ASN A 128 13.43 -28.67 4.19
CA ASN A 128 13.01 -29.28 2.93
C ASN A 128 11.84 -28.52 2.30
N TYR A 129 11.64 -27.26 2.66
CA TYR A 129 10.59 -26.39 2.12
C TYR A 129 10.53 -26.53 0.58
N LEU A 130 9.35 -26.86 0.04
CA LEU A 130 9.09 -27.15 -1.38
C LEU A 130 9.89 -28.31 -2.01
N GLN A 131 10.77 -28.99 -1.28
CA GLN A 131 11.64 -30.04 -1.81
C GLN A 131 11.22 -31.47 -1.39
N SER A 132 10.13 -31.61 -0.60
CA SER A 132 9.63 -32.89 -0.11
C SER A 132 8.37 -33.33 -0.88
N PRO A 133 8.45 -34.33 -1.81
CA PRO A 133 7.26 -34.81 -2.51
C PRO A 133 6.18 -35.36 -1.57
N LEU A 134 6.59 -35.98 -0.44
CA LEU A 134 5.64 -36.45 0.55
C LEU A 134 4.88 -35.30 1.24
N ALA A 135 5.59 -34.23 1.60
CA ALA A 135 4.96 -33.08 2.24
C ALA A 135 4.02 -32.36 1.27
N LEU A 136 4.40 -32.23 0.01
CA LEU A 136 3.55 -31.64 -1.04
C LEU A 136 2.29 -32.49 -1.29
N ALA A 137 2.40 -33.82 -1.32
CA ALA A 137 1.23 -34.70 -1.44
C ALA A 137 0.29 -34.58 -0.23
N GLN A 138 0.83 -34.50 0.99
CA GLN A 138 0.03 -34.28 2.21
C GLN A 138 -0.62 -32.89 2.22
N PHE A 139 0.06 -31.90 1.67
CA PHE A 139 -0.47 -30.56 1.51
C PHE A 139 -1.64 -30.55 0.52
N ASN A 140 -1.50 -31.22 -0.64
CA ASN A 140 -2.61 -31.40 -1.59
C ASN A 140 -3.83 -32.04 -0.92
N ASP A 141 -3.66 -33.19 -0.23
CA ASP A 141 -4.76 -33.84 0.49
C ASP A 141 -5.46 -32.90 1.48
N PHE A 142 -4.71 -32.03 2.13
CA PHE A 142 -5.24 -31.08 3.09
C PHE A 142 -6.02 -29.94 2.42
N VAL A 143 -5.46 -29.30 1.38
CA VAL A 143 -6.15 -28.16 0.72
C VAL A 143 -7.40 -28.62 -0.03
N GLN A 144 -7.39 -29.85 -0.60
CA GLN A 144 -8.58 -30.48 -1.19
C GLN A 144 -9.68 -30.65 -0.12
N ALA A 145 -9.32 -31.19 1.06
CA ALA A 145 -10.29 -31.38 2.13
C ALA A 145 -10.87 -30.05 2.65
N MET A 146 -10.07 -28.98 2.69
CA MET A 146 -10.55 -27.65 3.05
C MET A 146 -11.52 -27.11 2.01
N HIS A 147 -11.17 -27.21 0.73
CA HIS A 147 -12.02 -26.77 -0.37
C HIS A 147 -13.36 -27.54 -0.43
N ASP A 148 -13.34 -28.87 -0.30
CA ASP A 148 -14.52 -29.74 -0.34
C ASP A 148 -15.52 -29.42 0.78
N ASP A 149 -15.04 -28.96 1.94
CA ASP A 149 -15.86 -28.50 3.07
C ASP A 149 -16.29 -27.03 2.95
N GLY A 150 -15.98 -26.35 1.86
CA GLY A 150 -16.39 -24.98 1.55
C GLY A 150 -15.57 -23.90 2.25
N PHE A 151 -14.32 -24.21 2.61
CA PHE A 151 -13.34 -23.23 3.09
C PHE A 151 -12.51 -22.69 1.92
N ARG A 152 -12.13 -21.44 2.03
CA ARG A 152 -11.25 -20.77 1.07
C ARG A 152 -9.78 -21.06 1.41
N VAL A 153 -8.96 -21.29 0.38
CA VAL A 153 -7.54 -21.56 0.56
C VAL A 153 -6.73 -20.53 -0.20
N TRP A 154 -5.84 -19.85 0.51
CA TRP A 154 -4.79 -19.02 -0.05
C TRP A 154 -3.43 -19.68 0.20
N LEU A 155 -2.52 -19.59 -0.75
CA LEU A 155 -1.14 -20.00 -0.55
C LEU A 155 -0.36 -18.85 0.07
N TYR A 156 0.38 -19.13 1.13
CA TYR A 156 1.44 -18.26 1.62
C TYR A 156 2.71 -18.60 0.83
N ASP A 157 3.23 -17.66 0.05
CA ASP A 157 4.22 -17.95 -0.99
C ASP A 157 5.66 -18.12 -0.49
N GLU A 158 5.91 -17.91 0.79
CA GLU A 158 7.25 -17.97 1.36
C GLU A 158 7.32 -18.98 2.51
N LYS A 159 8.53 -19.37 2.87
CA LYS A 159 8.80 -20.08 4.11
C LYS A 159 8.58 -19.19 5.33
N GLY A 160 8.94 -17.93 5.22
CA GLY A 160 8.73 -16.86 6.18
C GLY A 160 9.18 -15.53 5.56
N TYR A 161 8.48 -14.44 5.86
CA TYR A 161 8.67 -13.13 5.26
C TYR A 161 10.15 -12.64 5.28
N PRO A 162 10.53 -11.71 4.41
CA PRO A 162 9.75 -11.18 3.30
C PRO A 162 9.75 -12.13 2.09
N SER A 163 8.65 -12.07 1.32
CA SER A 163 8.48 -12.89 0.12
C SER A 163 9.54 -12.63 -0.94
N GLY A 164 9.93 -13.69 -1.68
CA GLY A 164 10.93 -13.66 -2.74
C GLY A 164 12.03 -14.70 -2.59
N SER A 165 12.38 -15.13 -1.39
CA SER A 165 13.50 -16.05 -1.14
C SER A 165 13.18 -17.51 -1.46
N ALA A 166 11.93 -17.94 -1.31
CA ALA A 166 11.53 -19.35 -1.34
C ALA A 166 12.39 -20.23 -0.38
N GLY A 167 12.65 -19.73 0.84
CA GLY A 167 13.52 -20.39 1.79
C GLY A 167 14.94 -20.57 1.26
N ASP A 168 15.53 -19.56 0.66
CA ASP A 168 16.84 -19.49 -0.03
C ASP A 168 16.90 -20.15 -1.43
N LEU A 169 15.84 -20.79 -1.92
CA LEU A 169 15.89 -21.53 -3.19
C LEU A 169 16.07 -20.62 -4.40
N THR A 170 15.56 -19.40 -4.35
CA THR A 170 15.67 -18.42 -5.44
C THR A 170 17.14 -18.10 -5.78
N VAL A 171 18.00 -17.97 -4.78
CA VAL A 171 19.41 -17.55 -4.95
C VAL A 171 20.39 -18.72 -4.86
N LYS A 172 19.96 -19.90 -4.38
CA LYS A 172 20.81 -21.04 -4.02
C LYS A 172 21.85 -21.42 -5.08
N ASP A 173 21.44 -21.55 -6.33
CA ASP A 173 22.34 -21.94 -7.44
C ASP A 173 22.59 -20.77 -8.41
N HIS A 174 22.06 -19.56 -8.06
CA HIS A 174 22.07 -18.35 -8.85
C HIS A 174 22.51 -17.14 -7.99
N PRO A 175 23.79 -17.09 -7.55
CA PRO A 175 24.27 -16.02 -6.69
C PRO A 175 24.21 -14.61 -7.34
N GLU A 176 24.07 -14.54 -8.67
CA GLU A 176 23.83 -13.32 -9.44
C GLU A 176 22.43 -12.71 -9.19
N TYR A 177 21.47 -13.48 -8.71
CA TYR A 177 20.13 -13.03 -8.37
C TYR A 177 20.03 -12.40 -6.97
N ALA A 178 21.10 -12.51 -6.16
CA ALA A 178 21.10 -11.94 -4.82
C ALA A 178 20.98 -10.41 -4.86
N ALA A 179 20.23 -9.84 -3.92
CA ALA A 179 20.07 -8.41 -3.78
C ALA A 179 21.40 -7.68 -3.65
N VAL A 180 21.56 -6.61 -4.41
CA VAL A 180 22.72 -5.72 -4.44
C VAL A 180 22.30 -4.28 -4.17
N ARG A 181 23.25 -3.46 -3.75
CA ARG A 181 23.06 -2.04 -3.45
C ARG A 181 24.17 -1.22 -4.09
N LEU A 182 23.88 0.05 -4.37
CA LEU A 182 24.89 1.04 -4.73
C LEU A 182 25.26 1.84 -3.49
N VAL A 183 26.53 1.81 -3.12
CA VAL A 183 27.10 2.51 -1.96
C VAL A 183 27.88 3.72 -2.44
N GLU A 184 27.62 4.90 -1.86
CA GLU A 184 28.41 6.10 -2.09
C GLU A 184 29.53 6.24 -1.08
N LEU A 185 30.77 6.43 -1.54
CA LEU A 185 31.92 6.83 -0.74
C LEU A 185 32.31 8.27 -1.10
N GLU A 186 32.14 9.19 -0.17
CA GLU A 186 32.49 10.60 -0.35
C GLU A 186 33.93 10.88 0.09
N PHE A 187 34.64 11.66 -0.72
CA PHE A 187 35.98 12.12 -0.47
C PHE A 187 36.09 13.65 -0.61
N ALA A 188 36.76 14.30 0.28
CA ALA A 188 37.07 15.72 0.19
C ALA A 188 38.50 16.06 0.61
N GLY A 189 39.09 17.04 -0.05
CA GLY A 189 40.44 17.44 0.25
C GLY A 189 40.83 18.75 -0.39
N SER A 190 42.12 19.10 -0.26
CA SER A 190 42.75 20.29 -0.88
C SER A 190 44.06 19.90 -1.51
N GLY A 191 44.36 20.45 -2.68
CA GLY A 191 45.56 20.15 -3.44
C GLY A 191 45.65 18.69 -3.87
N LYS A 192 46.82 18.28 -4.33
CA LYS A 192 47.11 16.90 -4.78
C LYS A 192 47.28 15.94 -3.60
N SER A 193 46.33 15.92 -2.66
CA SER A 193 46.34 15.03 -1.52
C SER A 193 45.65 13.71 -1.85
N GLU A 194 46.16 12.61 -1.29
CA GLU A 194 45.47 11.31 -1.33
C GLU A 194 44.48 11.19 -0.16
N LYS A 195 43.30 10.67 -0.43
CA LYS A 195 42.31 10.25 0.57
C LYS A 195 41.96 8.79 0.37
N THR A 196 41.66 8.12 1.46
CA THR A 196 41.42 6.65 1.47
C THR A 196 40.17 6.33 2.27
N SER A 197 39.34 5.47 1.74
CA SER A 197 38.21 4.88 2.44
C SER A 197 38.24 3.35 2.28
N ALA A 198 37.74 2.63 3.28
CA ALA A 198 37.57 1.18 3.14
C ALA A 198 36.54 0.83 2.07
N LEU A 199 36.75 -0.28 1.36
CA LEU A 199 35.71 -0.86 0.51
C LEU A 199 34.53 -1.31 1.38
N PRO A 200 33.29 -1.13 0.92
CA PRO A 200 32.11 -1.55 1.68
C PRO A 200 32.06 -3.08 1.83
N ASP A 201 31.42 -3.53 2.91
CA ASP A 201 31.18 -4.97 3.10
C ASP A 201 30.34 -5.52 1.94
N GLY A 202 30.76 -6.69 1.45
CA GLY A 202 30.13 -7.32 0.28
C GLY A 202 30.54 -6.68 -1.06
N PHE A 203 31.60 -5.87 -1.11
CA PHE A 203 32.09 -5.21 -2.33
C PHE A 203 32.22 -6.19 -3.51
N ILE A 204 31.70 -5.78 -4.67
CA ILE A 204 31.77 -6.51 -5.93
C ILE A 204 32.65 -5.75 -6.95
N LYS A 205 32.32 -4.50 -7.22
CA LYS A 205 33.00 -3.65 -8.20
C LYS A 205 32.78 -2.17 -7.91
N ILE A 206 33.65 -1.33 -8.43
CA ILE A 206 33.35 0.10 -8.60
C ILE A 206 32.48 0.24 -9.85
N GLU A 207 31.33 0.85 -9.70
CA GLU A 207 30.41 1.12 -10.81
C GLU A 207 30.77 2.41 -11.52
N HIS A 208 31.04 3.46 -10.77
CA HIS A 208 31.38 4.78 -11.31
C HIS A 208 32.16 5.60 -10.31
N ALA A 209 32.85 6.64 -10.78
CA ALA A 209 33.49 7.63 -9.89
C ALA A 209 33.46 9.00 -10.54
N LEU A 210 33.16 10.04 -9.72
CA LEU A 210 32.88 11.40 -10.16
C LEU A 210 33.65 12.41 -9.29
N MET A 211 34.33 13.34 -9.95
CA MET A 211 34.92 14.55 -9.32
C MET A 211 33.98 15.72 -9.52
N GLN A 212 33.60 16.41 -8.46
CA GLN A 212 32.77 17.60 -8.53
C GLN A 212 33.54 18.76 -9.17
N THR A 213 32.96 19.38 -10.20
CA THR A 213 33.54 20.50 -10.96
C THR A 213 32.70 21.77 -10.88
N GLY A 214 31.50 21.70 -10.37
CA GLY A 214 30.57 22.80 -10.12
C GLY A 214 29.45 22.34 -9.18
N GLU A 215 28.44 23.15 -8.93
CA GLU A 215 27.36 22.86 -7.97
C GLU A 215 26.71 21.51 -8.27
N ASP A 216 26.18 21.32 -9.49
CA ASP A 216 25.53 20.08 -9.94
C ASP A 216 26.26 19.45 -11.14
N THR A 217 27.55 19.68 -11.24
CA THR A 217 28.36 19.22 -12.37
C THR A 217 29.53 18.37 -11.91
N PHE A 218 29.71 17.25 -12.61
CA PHE A 218 30.66 16.21 -12.22
C PHE A 218 31.42 15.72 -13.46
N THR A 219 32.67 15.28 -13.26
CA THR A 219 33.53 14.73 -14.30
C THR A 219 33.99 13.33 -13.89
N PRO A 220 33.88 12.31 -14.73
CA PRO A 220 34.38 10.97 -14.43
C PRO A 220 35.87 10.93 -14.18
N PHE A 221 36.31 10.06 -13.27
CA PHE A 221 37.73 9.76 -13.03
C PHE A 221 37.92 8.29 -12.63
N GLU A 222 39.17 7.83 -12.62
CA GLU A 222 39.50 6.45 -12.21
C GLU A 222 40.14 6.45 -10.81
N PRO A 223 39.49 5.90 -9.78
CA PRO A 223 40.09 5.71 -8.47
C PRO A 223 41.02 4.49 -8.45
N GLU A 224 41.98 4.43 -7.50
CA GLU A 224 42.79 3.25 -7.31
C GLU A 224 42.23 2.35 -6.19
N ILE A 225 42.40 1.04 -6.33
CA ILE A 225 42.17 0.08 -5.23
C ILE A 225 43.51 -0.38 -4.69
N LYS A 226 43.77 -0.09 -3.41
CA LYS A 226 44.98 -0.50 -2.68
C LYS A 226 44.60 -1.41 -1.50
N GLY A 227 44.74 -2.72 -1.67
CA GLY A 227 44.29 -3.70 -0.68
C GLY A 227 42.75 -3.66 -0.52
N ASN A 228 42.25 -3.40 0.66
CA ASN A 228 40.82 -3.27 0.96
C ASN A 228 40.36 -1.80 1.01
N ASN A 229 41.02 -0.92 0.27
CA ASN A 229 40.70 0.52 0.29
C ASN A 229 40.59 1.08 -1.13
N VAL A 230 39.66 2.03 -1.27
CA VAL A 230 39.60 2.98 -2.41
C VAL A 230 40.52 4.15 -2.07
N VAL A 231 41.35 4.55 -3.04
CA VAL A 231 42.24 5.73 -2.94
C VAL A 231 41.89 6.72 -4.02
N VAL A 232 41.63 7.96 -3.60
CA VAL A 232 41.34 9.09 -4.50
C VAL A 232 42.48 10.13 -4.36
N THR A 233 43.08 10.50 -5.49
CA THR A 233 44.06 11.57 -5.57
C THR A 233 43.36 12.85 -6.07
N GLY A 234 43.45 13.89 -5.25
CA GLY A 234 42.79 15.16 -5.58
C GLY A 234 43.49 16.00 -6.62
N THR A 235 42.86 17.09 -6.98
CA THR A 235 43.32 18.11 -7.97
C THR A 235 43.81 19.36 -7.27
N ASP A 236 44.31 20.33 -8.02
CA ASP A 236 44.72 21.64 -7.46
C ASP A 236 43.51 22.41 -6.90
N GLY A 237 43.64 22.99 -5.70
CA GLY A 237 42.56 23.67 -4.97
C GLY A 237 41.75 22.70 -4.08
N ASP A 238 40.61 23.16 -3.59
CA ASP A 238 39.68 22.32 -2.83
C ASP A 238 38.87 21.44 -3.79
N TRP A 239 38.65 20.18 -3.43
CA TRP A 239 38.00 19.21 -4.26
C TRP A 239 37.08 18.27 -3.46
N ARG A 240 36.08 17.76 -4.12
CA ARG A 240 35.16 16.70 -3.65
C ARG A 240 35.02 15.66 -4.72
N ALA A 241 34.98 14.40 -4.32
CA ALA A 241 34.82 13.27 -5.22
C ALA A 241 33.94 12.19 -4.59
N TYR A 242 33.28 11.43 -5.44
CA TYR A 242 32.35 10.36 -5.09
C TYR A 242 32.74 9.08 -5.83
N VAL A 243 32.77 7.96 -5.11
CA VAL A 243 33.01 6.64 -5.69
C VAL A 243 31.84 5.74 -5.37
N TYR A 244 31.23 5.18 -6.40
CA TYR A 244 30.04 4.34 -6.31
C TYR A 244 30.44 2.87 -6.40
N CYS A 245 30.17 2.13 -5.33
CA CYS A 245 30.52 0.73 -5.20
C CYS A 245 29.26 -0.15 -5.22
N VAL A 246 29.23 -1.13 -6.09
CA VAL A 246 28.22 -2.20 -6.03
C VAL A 246 28.63 -3.17 -4.93
N ALA A 247 27.73 -3.46 -4.01
CA ALA A 247 27.96 -4.38 -2.89
C ALA A 247 26.76 -5.29 -2.67
N LYS A 248 27.00 -6.54 -2.24
CA LYS A 248 25.96 -7.46 -1.79
C LYS A 248 25.41 -7.04 -0.44
N TYR A 249 24.16 -7.35 -0.19
CA TYR A 249 23.62 -7.31 1.14
C TYR A 249 24.10 -8.50 1.97
N SER A 250 24.51 -8.26 3.23
CA SER A 250 24.64 -9.31 4.22
C SER A 250 23.29 -9.52 4.89
N TYR A 251 22.41 -10.23 4.19
CA TYR A 251 21.06 -10.51 4.66
C TYR A 251 21.05 -11.78 5.51
N HIS A 252 20.55 -11.69 6.72
CA HIS A 252 20.28 -12.82 7.61
C HIS A 252 18.97 -12.58 8.32
N PHE A 253 17.91 -13.12 7.77
CA PHE A 253 16.66 -13.21 8.48
C PHE A 253 16.50 -14.58 9.15
N GLU A 254 15.63 -14.70 10.15
CA GLU A 254 15.53 -15.92 10.96
C GLU A 254 15.23 -17.17 10.12
N TRP A 255 14.60 -16.99 8.96
CA TRP A 255 14.13 -18.04 8.06
C TRP A 255 14.98 -18.21 6.79
N ASN A 256 15.62 -17.15 6.36
CA ASN A 256 16.33 -17.04 5.09
C ASN A 256 17.72 -16.45 5.31
N SER A 257 18.71 -16.91 4.55
CA SER A 257 20.08 -16.42 4.59
C SER A 257 20.46 -15.60 3.35
N SER A 258 19.57 -15.54 2.35
CA SER A 258 19.72 -14.77 1.13
C SER A 258 18.37 -14.16 0.70
N TYR A 259 18.44 -13.03 0.00
CA TYR A 259 17.27 -12.38 -0.56
C TYR A 259 17.52 -12.04 -2.02
N PRO A 260 16.57 -12.25 -2.94
CA PRO A 260 16.74 -11.92 -4.34
C PRO A 260 16.65 -10.40 -4.57
N ASN A 261 17.21 -9.96 -5.69
CA ASN A 261 16.99 -8.60 -6.17
C ASN A 261 15.64 -8.52 -6.87
N ILE A 262 14.65 -7.94 -6.21
CA ILE A 262 13.28 -7.80 -6.76
C ILE A 262 13.18 -6.79 -7.92
N LEU A 263 14.24 -6.01 -8.19
CA LEU A 263 14.36 -5.20 -9.41
C LEU A 263 14.69 -6.07 -10.62
N ASN A 264 15.26 -7.26 -10.40
CA ASN A 264 15.74 -8.15 -11.45
C ASN A 264 14.66 -9.12 -11.90
N ARG A 265 14.19 -8.96 -13.14
CA ARG A 265 13.13 -9.79 -13.71
C ARG A 265 13.45 -11.30 -13.72
N ASP A 266 14.71 -11.67 -13.98
CA ASP A 266 15.12 -13.08 -14.03
C ASP A 266 15.17 -13.70 -12.62
N ALA A 267 15.55 -12.92 -11.60
CA ALA A 267 15.50 -13.35 -10.21
C ALA A 267 14.05 -13.63 -9.77
N VAL A 268 13.11 -12.79 -10.15
CA VAL A 268 11.69 -13.00 -9.87
C VAL A 268 11.11 -14.17 -10.66
N ALA A 269 11.51 -14.33 -11.94
CA ALA A 269 11.12 -15.51 -12.71
C ALA A 269 11.59 -16.82 -12.03
N ARG A 270 12.78 -16.80 -11.42
CA ARG A 270 13.26 -17.94 -10.64
C ARG A 270 12.46 -18.17 -9.36
N PHE A 271 12.04 -17.10 -8.67
CA PHE A 271 11.14 -17.22 -7.51
C PHE A 271 9.81 -17.87 -7.90
N ILE A 272 9.23 -17.46 -9.02
CA ILE A 272 8.01 -18.06 -9.58
C ILE A 272 8.24 -19.56 -9.86
N GLU A 273 9.31 -19.92 -10.56
CA GLU A 273 9.64 -21.32 -10.90
C GLU A 273 9.75 -22.19 -9.65
N VAL A 274 10.48 -21.75 -8.63
CA VAL A 274 10.73 -22.58 -7.44
C VAL A 274 9.57 -22.61 -6.45
N THR A 275 8.69 -21.64 -6.47
CA THR A 275 7.55 -21.54 -5.55
C THR A 275 6.23 -21.89 -6.25
N PHE A 276 5.82 -21.08 -7.20
CA PHE A 276 4.47 -21.13 -7.77
C PHE A 276 4.27 -22.34 -8.69
N ASP A 277 5.23 -22.61 -9.60
CA ASP A 277 5.18 -23.80 -10.45
C ASP A 277 5.26 -25.10 -9.64
N THR A 278 6.00 -25.08 -8.50
CA THR A 278 6.08 -26.21 -7.58
C THR A 278 4.73 -26.50 -6.92
N TYR A 279 4.02 -25.47 -6.45
CA TYR A 279 2.69 -25.65 -5.87
C TYR A 279 1.64 -26.03 -6.90
N GLU A 280 1.66 -25.39 -8.07
CA GLU A 280 0.73 -25.71 -9.17
C GLU A 280 0.88 -27.18 -9.60
N GLY A 281 2.12 -27.65 -9.79
CA GLY A 281 2.39 -29.03 -10.13
C GLY A 281 2.07 -30.06 -9.03
N ALA A 282 1.86 -29.62 -7.78
CA ALA A 282 1.58 -30.48 -6.64
C ALA A 282 0.11 -30.51 -6.21
N ILE A 283 -0.68 -29.53 -6.58
CA ILE A 283 -2.08 -29.36 -6.14
C ILE A 283 -3.03 -29.71 -7.29
N ASP A 284 -3.83 -30.75 -7.09
CA ASP A 284 -4.88 -31.13 -8.04
C ASP A 284 -5.94 -30.02 -8.19
N ASN A 285 -6.38 -29.72 -9.42
CA ASN A 285 -7.36 -28.67 -9.71
C ASN A 285 -6.99 -27.31 -9.12
N PHE A 286 -5.73 -26.93 -9.22
CA PHE A 286 -5.17 -25.70 -8.63
C PHE A 286 -6.09 -24.45 -8.77
N PRO A 287 -6.63 -24.09 -9.95
CA PRO A 287 -7.47 -22.90 -10.11
C PRO A 287 -8.79 -22.93 -9.32
N GLU A 288 -9.29 -24.12 -8.99
CA GLU A 288 -10.55 -24.28 -8.25
C GLU A 288 -10.30 -24.24 -6.74
N VAL A 289 -9.13 -24.72 -6.30
CA VAL A 289 -8.76 -24.89 -4.90
C VAL A 289 -8.08 -23.66 -4.33
N ILE A 290 -7.18 -23.03 -5.10
CA ILE A 290 -6.36 -21.90 -4.63
C ILE A 290 -6.95 -20.59 -5.16
N GLU A 291 -7.63 -19.86 -4.28
CA GLU A 291 -8.27 -18.59 -4.63
C GLU A 291 -7.28 -17.46 -4.84
N ALA A 292 -6.25 -17.37 -3.98
CA ALA A 292 -5.21 -16.34 -4.09
C ALA A 292 -3.88 -16.82 -3.49
N ILE A 293 -2.83 -16.10 -3.83
CA ILE A 293 -1.50 -16.23 -3.26
C ILE A 293 -1.23 -15.03 -2.37
N PHE A 294 -0.73 -15.27 -1.17
CA PHE A 294 -0.41 -14.25 -0.18
C PHE A 294 1.10 -13.99 -0.20
N ASP A 295 1.47 -12.80 -0.67
CA ASP A 295 2.81 -12.22 -0.62
C ASP A 295 2.96 -11.38 0.65
N ASP A 296 4.08 -11.55 1.37
CA ASP A 296 4.32 -10.95 2.67
C ASP A 296 5.57 -10.06 2.62
N GLU A 297 5.36 -8.74 2.62
CA GLU A 297 6.37 -7.69 2.75
C GLU A 297 7.53 -7.73 1.75
N ALA A 298 7.32 -8.15 0.49
CA ALA A 298 8.36 -8.06 -0.53
C ALA A 298 8.89 -6.62 -0.66
N GLN A 299 10.22 -6.44 -0.62
CA GLN A 299 10.80 -5.12 -0.41
C GLN A 299 12.18 -4.94 -1.01
N LEU A 300 12.54 -3.68 -1.27
CA LEU A 300 13.91 -3.26 -1.50
C LEU A 300 14.66 -3.22 -0.16
N LEU A 301 15.84 -3.79 -0.10
CA LEU A 301 16.64 -3.80 1.13
C LEU A 301 17.42 -2.50 1.36
N ALA A 302 17.47 -1.60 0.37
CA ALA A 302 18.19 -0.34 0.48
C ALA A 302 17.50 0.63 1.44
N GLY A 303 18.19 0.98 2.51
CA GLY A 303 17.69 1.94 3.51
C GLY A 303 16.67 1.37 4.51
N HIS A 304 16.46 0.06 4.51
CA HIS A 304 15.52 -0.57 5.41
C HIS A 304 16.05 -0.72 6.85
N HIS A 305 15.20 -0.51 7.85
CA HIS A 305 15.55 -0.55 9.28
C HIS A 305 15.84 -1.96 9.81
N ILE A 306 15.36 -3.03 9.14
CA ILE A 306 15.67 -4.42 9.47
C ILE A 306 17.10 -4.77 9.05
N MET A 307 17.75 -3.91 8.27
CA MET A 307 19.16 -4.10 7.91
C MET A 307 20.05 -4.12 9.15
N PRO A 308 21.05 -5.00 9.18
CA PRO A 308 21.94 -5.09 10.33
C PRO A 308 22.52 -3.72 10.66
N ALA A 309 22.52 -3.37 11.93
CA ALA A 309 23.21 -2.19 12.44
C ALA A 309 24.67 -2.20 11.92
N GLY A 310 25.06 -1.16 11.17
CA GLY A 310 26.43 -1.05 10.66
C GLY A 310 26.58 -0.61 9.20
N LEU A 311 25.49 -0.26 8.50
CA LEU A 311 25.63 0.50 7.26
C LEU A 311 26.05 1.92 7.62
N ASN A 312 27.34 2.24 7.40
CA ASN A 312 27.87 3.56 7.71
C ASN A 312 27.87 4.50 6.51
N ASP A 313 27.61 3.98 5.31
CA ASP A 313 27.65 4.72 4.06
C ASP A 313 26.26 4.83 3.45
N PRO A 314 25.94 5.93 2.74
CA PRO A 314 24.68 6.08 2.02
C PRO A 314 24.51 5.00 0.94
N VAL A 315 23.29 4.49 0.83
CA VAL A 315 22.93 3.42 -0.15
C VAL A 315 21.63 3.73 -0.88
N ILE A 316 21.57 3.31 -2.14
CA ILE A 316 20.34 3.34 -2.94
C ILE A 316 20.07 1.94 -3.54
N PRO A 317 18.82 1.63 -3.93
CA PRO A 317 18.49 0.43 -4.69
C PRO A 317 19.31 0.35 -5.98
N TYR A 318 19.70 -0.85 -6.39
CA TYR A 318 20.52 -1.05 -7.59
C TYR A 318 20.23 -2.40 -8.24
N ASP A 319 20.22 -2.40 -9.57
CA ASP A 319 20.38 -3.58 -10.41
C ASP A 319 21.39 -3.28 -11.54
N TYR A 320 21.93 -4.32 -12.17
CA TYR A 320 23.02 -4.17 -13.12
C TYR A 320 22.65 -3.43 -14.40
N ASP A 321 21.37 -3.40 -14.78
CA ASP A 321 20.86 -2.69 -15.96
C ASP A 321 20.04 -1.44 -15.63
N ILE A 322 19.87 -1.09 -14.37
CA ILE A 322 19.01 0.02 -13.92
C ILE A 322 19.35 1.37 -14.58
N PHE A 323 20.63 1.64 -14.80
CA PHE A 323 21.04 2.91 -15.43
C PHE A 323 20.78 2.92 -16.93
N ASP A 324 20.84 1.79 -17.60
CA ASP A 324 20.58 1.68 -19.03
C ASP A 324 19.07 1.74 -19.30
N THR A 325 18.26 1.10 -18.45
CA THR A 325 16.79 1.22 -18.52
C THR A 325 16.31 2.62 -18.13
N PHE A 326 16.95 3.26 -17.14
CA PHE A 326 16.72 4.67 -16.83
C PHE A 326 17.04 5.59 -18.02
N ALA A 327 18.18 5.39 -18.66
CA ALA A 327 18.57 6.19 -19.83
C ALA A 327 17.60 6.01 -21.00
N ALA A 328 17.07 4.80 -21.18
CA ALA A 328 16.04 4.55 -22.20
C ALA A 328 14.73 5.32 -21.88
N LYS A 329 14.35 5.44 -20.61
CA LYS A 329 13.14 6.15 -20.20
C LYS A 329 13.28 7.67 -20.23
N TYR A 330 14.37 8.22 -19.69
CA TYR A 330 14.53 9.67 -19.49
C TYR A 330 15.43 10.36 -20.52
N GLY A 331 16.10 9.59 -21.40
CA GLY A 331 16.89 10.12 -22.50
C GLY A 331 18.28 10.66 -22.13
N TYR A 332 18.78 10.36 -20.92
CA TYR A 332 20.13 10.70 -20.49
C TYR A 332 20.70 9.66 -19.52
N ASP A 333 22.04 9.55 -19.49
CA ASP A 333 22.73 8.65 -18.58
C ASP A 333 22.85 9.26 -17.17
N VAL A 334 22.13 8.69 -16.21
CA VAL A 334 22.11 9.16 -14.83
C VAL A 334 23.45 8.97 -14.11
N ARG A 335 24.34 8.10 -14.61
CA ARG A 335 25.70 7.92 -14.02
C ARG A 335 26.44 9.25 -13.89
N SER A 336 26.22 10.19 -14.79
CA SER A 336 26.84 11.54 -14.74
C SER A 336 26.30 12.42 -13.61
N LYS A 337 25.21 12.02 -12.95
CA LYS A 337 24.50 12.78 -11.91
C LYS A 337 24.26 11.97 -10.63
N LEU A 338 24.96 10.87 -10.43
CA LEU A 338 24.77 10.00 -9.26
C LEU A 338 24.77 10.74 -7.91
N PRO A 339 25.68 11.74 -7.64
CA PRO A 339 25.64 12.44 -6.37
C PRO A 339 24.28 13.11 -6.06
N LEU A 340 23.55 13.53 -7.09
CA LEU A 340 22.26 14.19 -6.95
C LEU A 340 21.13 13.23 -6.54
N ILE A 341 21.31 11.91 -6.73
CA ILE A 341 20.37 10.91 -6.22
C ILE A 341 20.53 10.76 -4.71
N PHE A 342 21.76 10.82 -4.20
CA PHE A 342 22.05 10.58 -2.80
C PHE A 342 21.74 11.79 -1.92
N SER A 343 21.98 13.01 -2.41
CA SER A 343 21.78 14.24 -1.63
C SER A 343 21.66 15.50 -2.51
N GLY A 344 21.38 16.64 -1.89
CA GLY A 344 21.35 17.96 -2.50
C GLY A 344 19.95 18.58 -2.57
N GLU A 345 19.90 19.91 -2.40
CA GLU A 345 18.66 20.70 -2.33
C GLU A 345 18.28 21.40 -3.65
N SER A 346 19.17 21.37 -4.67
CA SER A 346 18.89 22.04 -5.94
C SER A 346 17.66 21.43 -6.66
N ALA A 347 17.01 22.23 -7.49
CA ALA A 347 15.88 21.74 -8.31
C ALA A 347 16.30 20.58 -9.23
N GLU A 348 17.57 20.57 -9.69
CA GLU A 348 18.09 19.46 -10.48
C GLU A 348 18.28 18.19 -9.64
N ALA A 349 18.82 18.31 -8.43
CA ALA A 349 18.96 17.17 -7.51
C ALA A 349 17.59 16.57 -7.17
N GLN A 350 16.61 17.40 -6.83
CA GLN A 350 15.25 16.97 -6.55
C GLN A 350 14.63 16.25 -7.76
N ARG A 351 14.79 16.79 -8.96
CA ARG A 351 14.30 16.16 -10.21
C ARG A 351 14.94 14.80 -10.47
N VAL A 352 16.27 14.72 -10.35
CA VAL A 352 17.02 13.48 -10.60
C VAL A 352 16.61 12.39 -9.60
N ARG A 353 16.44 12.75 -8.31
CA ARG A 353 15.94 11.81 -7.29
C ARG A 353 14.52 11.33 -7.60
N ALA A 354 13.59 12.25 -7.90
CA ALA A 354 12.23 11.89 -8.26
C ALA A 354 12.20 10.93 -9.46
N GLN A 355 12.95 11.23 -10.52
CA GLN A 355 13.06 10.34 -11.68
C GLN A 355 13.65 8.97 -11.33
N TYR A 356 14.68 8.92 -10.49
CA TYR A 356 15.32 7.67 -10.11
C TYR A 356 14.37 6.75 -9.33
N TYR A 357 13.72 7.28 -8.30
CA TYR A 357 12.79 6.49 -7.50
C TYR A 357 11.48 6.18 -8.23
N ALA A 358 11.01 7.05 -9.12
CA ALA A 358 9.90 6.72 -10.02
C ALA A 358 10.26 5.56 -10.96
N HIS A 359 11.52 5.47 -11.42
CA HIS A 359 12.01 4.34 -12.21
C HIS A 359 12.17 3.06 -11.37
N VAL A 360 12.70 3.18 -10.15
CA VAL A 360 12.75 2.07 -9.20
C VAL A 360 11.35 1.51 -8.94
N GLY A 361 10.37 2.39 -8.70
CA GLY A 361 8.97 1.99 -8.51
C GLY A 361 8.37 1.26 -9.72
N ASP A 362 8.68 1.71 -10.95
CA ASP A 362 8.24 0.99 -12.14
C ASP A 362 8.85 -0.43 -12.19
N LEU A 363 10.15 -0.56 -11.93
CA LEU A 363 10.84 -1.86 -11.98
C LEU A 363 10.31 -2.83 -10.91
N VAL A 364 10.09 -2.38 -9.68
CA VAL A 364 9.49 -3.23 -8.63
C VAL A 364 8.07 -3.62 -9.02
N ALA A 365 7.27 -2.66 -9.46
CA ALA A 365 5.88 -2.91 -9.85
C ALA A 365 5.77 -3.90 -11.01
N GLU A 366 6.59 -3.74 -12.05
CA GLU A 366 6.53 -4.58 -13.25
C GLU A 366 7.25 -5.92 -13.07
N ASN A 367 8.47 -5.91 -12.52
CA ASN A 367 9.31 -7.11 -12.45
C ASN A 367 8.91 -8.05 -11.31
N PHE A 368 8.46 -7.53 -10.18
CA PHE A 368 8.01 -8.37 -9.06
C PHE A 368 6.49 -8.59 -9.12
N PHE A 369 5.71 -7.60 -8.74
CA PHE A 369 4.26 -7.76 -8.60
C PHE A 369 3.55 -8.06 -9.92
N GLY A 370 3.92 -7.36 -11.00
CA GLY A 370 3.34 -7.56 -12.33
C GLY A 370 3.60 -8.95 -12.89
N GLN A 371 4.83 -9.42 -12.78
CA GLN A 371 5.20 -10.75 -13.27
C GLN A 371 4.51 -11.87 -12.49
N ILE A 372 4.41 -11.74 -11.15
CA ILE A 372 3.69 -12.71 -10.31
C ILE A 372 2.19 -12.67 -10.60
N GLN A 373 1.59 -11.48 -10.72
CA GLN A 373 0.16 -11.37 -11.04
C GLN A 373 -0.16 -11.94 -12.44
N GLU A 374 0.71 -11.75 -13.43
CA GLU A 374 0.56 -12.35 -14.75
C GLU A 374 0.54 -13.89 -14.66
N TRP A 375 1.47 -14.45 -13.87
CA TRP A 375 1.46 -15.89 -13.58
C TRP A 375 0.15 -16.31 -12.91
N CYS A 376 -0.27 -15.60 -11.85
CA CYS A 376 -1.52 -15.90 -11.13
C CYS A 376 -2.73 -15.92 -12.06
N LEU A 377 -2.89 -14.88 -12.90
CA LEU A 377 -4.01 -14.79 -13.84
C LEU A 377 -4.00 -15.93 -14.86
N SER A 378 -2.81 -16.34 -15.36
CA SER A 378 -2.69 -17.44 -16.30
C SER A 378 -3.02 -18.81 -15.68
N HIS A 379 -2.97 -18.92 -14.35
CA HIS A 379 -3.29 -20.13 -13.58
C HIS A 379 -4.60 -20.03 -12.80
N GLY A 380 -5.45 -19.03 -13.11
CA GLY A 380 -6.82 -18.90 -12.57
C GLY A 380 -6.88 -18.47 -11.09
N THR A 381 -5.82 -17.85 -10.56
CA THR A 381 -5.75 -17.34 -9.20
C THR A 381 -5.42 -15.83 -9.19
N GLN A 382 -5.21 -15.23 -8.02
CA GLN A 382 -4.89 -13.82 -7.84
C GLN A 382 -3.67 -13.66 -6.93
N LEU A 383 -2.83 -12.66 -7.20
CA LEU A 383 -1.85 -12.20 -6.23
C LEU A 383 -2.55 -11.33 -5.17
N SER A 384 -2.31 -11.63 -3.91
CA SER A 384 -2.70 -10.83 -2.75
C SER A 384 -1.49 -10.63 -1.85
N GLY A 385 -1.64 -9.81 -0.82
CA GLY A 385 -0.59 -9.55 0.15
C GLY A 385 -0.56 -8.10 0.57
N HIS A 386 0.52 -7.70 1.21
CA HIS A 386 0.78 -6.33 1.62
C HIS A 386 2.27 -5.99 1.50
N LEU A 387 2.61 -4.72 1.68
CA LEU A 387 3.97 -4.24 1.63
C LEU A 387 4.40 -3.73 3.03
N LEU A 388 5.69 -3.60 3.25
CA LEU A 388 6.22 -3.14 4.53
C LEU A 388 6.10 -1.61 4.67
N LEU A 389 5.67 -1.11 5.82
CA LEU A 389 5.61 0.33 6.15
C LEU A 389 4.72 1.15 5.20
N GLU A 390 3.65 0.56 4.76
CA GLU A 390 2.69 1.18 3.87
C GLU A 390 1.92 2.37 4.47
N GLU A 391 2.04 2.61 5.77
CA GLU A 391 1.27 3.65 6.45
C GLU A 391 1.75 5.08 6.16
N GLN A 392 2.94 5.25 5.58
CA GLN A 392 3.51 6.57 5.32
C GLN A 392 4.20 6.64 3.96
N MET A 393 3.76 7.58 3.12
CA MET A 393 4.32 7.81 1.79
C MET A 393 5.85 8.02 1.78
N PHE A 394 6.39 8.58 2.85
CA PHE A 394 7.84 8.72 3.03
C PHE A 394 8.59 7.38 2.95
N TYR A 395 8.02 6.30 3.52
CA TYR A 395 8.65 4.98 3.49
C TYR A 395 8.44 4.26 2.16
N HIS A 396 7.44 4.65 1.39
CA HIS A 396 7.20 4.07 0.07
C HIS A 396 8.43 4.20 -0.83
N VAL A 397 9.10 5.35 -0.78
CA VAL A 397 10.26 5.65 -1.61
C VAL A 397 11.41 4.65 -1.42
N PRO A 398 11.98 4.45 -0.20
CA PRO A 398 13.11 3.54 -0.02
C PRO A 398 12.75 2.06 0.00
N VAL A 399 11.49 1.69 0.26
CA VAL A 399 11.10 0.30 0.46
C VAL A 399 10.67 -0.37 -0.84
N TYR A 400 10.02 0.35 -1.74
CA TYR A 400 9.56 -0.18 -3.03
C TYR A 400 9.42 0.87 -4.16
N GLY A 401 9.86 2.10 -3.93
CA GLY A 401 9.83 3.20 -4.91
C GLY A 401 8.48 3.88 -5.02
N ASP A 402 7.43 3.16 -5.39
CA ASP A 402 6.08 3.65 -5.54
C ASP A 402 5.06 2.57 -5.13
N TYR A 403 4.43 2.80 -4.00
CA TYR A 403 3.47 1.85 -3.44
C TYR A 403 2.22 1.69 -4.30
N ILE A 404 1.68 2.76 -4.87
CA ILE A 404 0.49 2.68 -5.72
C ILE A 404 0.77 1.81 -6.94
N LYS A 405 1.88 2.00 -7.63
CA LYS A 405 2.25 1.18 -8.78
C LYS A 405 2.43 -0.30 -8.43
N CYS A 406 3.09 -0.61 -7.31
CA CYS A 406 3.26 -2.00 -6.86
C CYS A 406 1.90 -2.68 -6.67
N SER A 407 1.05 -2.05 -5.91
CA SER A 407 -0.28 -2.57 -5.66
C SER A 407 -1.18 -2.55 -6.88
N GLN A 408 -0.93 -1.71 -7.85
CA GLN A 408 -1.54 -1.77 -9.18
C GLN A 408 -1.27 -3.09 -9.87
N ASN A 409 -0.38 -3.87 -9.59
CA ASN A 409 -0.08 -5.20 -10.10
C ASN A 409 -0.55 -6.38 -9.22
N MET A 410 -1.29 -6.12 -8.13
CA MET A 410 -1.88 -7.17 -7.29
C MET A 410 -3.37 -7.36 -7.61
N GLY A 411 -3.86 -8.57 -7.59
CA GLY A 411 -5.30 -8.86 -7.74
C GLY A 411 -6.12 -8.44 -6.53
N TYR A 412 -5.64 -8.73 -5.34
CA TYR A 412 -6.21 -8.37 -4.05
C TYR A 412 -5.15 -7.67 -3.19
N PRO A 413 -4.90 -6.39 -3.40
CA PRO A 413 -3.92 -5.67 -2.61
C PRO A 413 -4.34 -5.56 -1.14
N GLY A 414 -3.40 -5.30 -0.26
CA GLY A 414 -3.70 -5.24 1.15
C GLY A 414 -2.76 -4.37 1.97
N PHE A 415 -3.02 -4.34 3.26
CA PHE A 415 -2.25 -3.64 4.27
C PHE A 415 -2.23 -4.43 5.58
N ASP A 416 -1.20 -4.21 6.41
CA ASP A 416 -1.03 -4.87 7.70
C ASP A 416 -1.48 -4.00 8.87
N ILE A 417 -1.88 -4.65 9.97
CA ILE A 417 -2.26 -4.03 11.23
C ILE A 417 -1.52 -4.71 12.37
N LEU A 418 -0.44 -4.10 12.82
CA LEU A 418 0.38 -4.57 13.93
C LEU A 418 -0.21 -4.26 15.31
N ASP A 419 -1.15 -3.32 15.41
CA ASP A 419 -1.75 -2.91 16.68
C ASP A 419 -3.28 -2.85 16.58
N VAL A 420 -3.94 -3.82 17.18
CA VAL A 420 -5.41 -3.93 17.16
C VAL A 420 -6.12 -3.02 18.17
N ARG A 421 -5.48 -1.97 18.68
CA ARG A 421 -6.14 -0.94 19.50
C ARG A 421 -6.73 0.14 18.57
N PRO A 422 -8.05 0.38 18.60
CA PRO A 422 -8.69 1.30 17.64
C PRO A 422 -8.15 2.73 17.72
N VAL A 423 -7.73 3.19 18.91
CA VAL A 423 -7.12 4.52 19.06
C VAL A 423 -5.75 4.58 18.38
N GLN A 424 -4.97 3.51 18.48
CA GLN A 424 -3.66 3.45 17.82
C GLN A 424 -3.83 3.39 16.31
N TYR A 425 -4.70 2.51 15.82
CA TYR A 425 -5.04 2.43 14.40
C TYR A 425 -5.43 3.80 13.83
N LEU A 426 -6.39 4.50 14.47
CA LEU A 426 -6.83 5.83 14.04
C LEU A 426 -5.72 6.89 14.06
N ASN A 427 -4.72 6.74 14.93
CA ASN A 427 -3.65 7.71 15.08
C ASN A 427 -2.46 7.45 14.14
N THR A 428 -2.19 6.22 13.76
CA THR A 428 -0.96 5.84 13.04
C THR A 428 -1.20 5.10 11.74
N MET A 429 -2.37 4.49 11.54
CA MET A 429 -2.63 3.56 10.44
C MET A 429 -3.92 3.85 9.66
N SER A 430 -4.73 4.83 10.08
CA SER A 430 -6.10 5.00 9.56
C SER A 430 -6.19 5.53 8.13
N THR A 431 -5.12 6.05 7.57
CA THR A 431 -5.01 6.27 6.13
C THR A 431 -4.50 5.02 5.42
N GLY A 432 -4.09 3.99 6.21
CA GLY A 432 -3.60 2.70 5.76
C GLY A 432 -4.50 2.01 4.78
N GLY A 433 -5.71 1.79 5.17
CA GLY A 433 -6.69 1.20 4.29
C GLY A 433 -7.01 2.03 3.04
N LYS A 434 -6.83 3.37 3.08
CA LYS A 434 -7.18 4.23 1.93
C LYS A 434 -6.18 4.16 0.78
N TYR A 435 -4.90 3.94 1.02
CA TYR A 435 -4.00 3.66 -0.10
C TYR A 435 -4.26 2.26 -0.68
N ALA A 436 -4.70 1.24 0.13
CA ALA A 436 -5.12 -0.07 -0.39
C ALA A 436 -6.40 0.00 -1.20
N SER A 437 -7.37 0.71 -0.67
CA SER A 437 -8.69 0.71 -1.26
C SER A 437 -8.84 1.67 -2.44
N SER A 438 -8.15 2.82 -2.41
CA SER A 438 -8.37 3.85 -3.44
C SER A 438 -8.16 3.34 -4.86
N PRO A 439 -6.99 2.83 -5.23
CA PRO A 439 -6.81 2.30 -6.58
C PRO A 439 -7.50 0.93 -6.80
N ALA A 440 -7.84 0.14 -5.73
CA ALA A 440 -8.73 -1.01 -5.89
C ALA A 440 -10.09 -0.59 -6.40
N TRP A 441 -10.65 0.43 -5.78
CA TRP A 441 -11.94 0.98 -6.18
C TRP A 441 -11.89 1.62 -7.57
N LEU A 442 -10.83 2.43 -7.85
CA LEU A 442 -10.65 3.07 -9.16
C LEU A 442 -10.55 2.06 -10.31
N SER A 443 -10.05 0.88 -10.03
CA SER A 443 -9.88 -0.21 -10.99
C SER A 443 -10.93 -1.32 -10.90
N GLY A 444 -11.93 -1.18 -10.03
CA GLY A 444 -13.05 -2.11 -9.92
C GLY A 444 -12.70 -3.47 -9.31
N LYS A 445 -11.66 -3.54 -8.45
CA LYS A 445 -11.31 -4.77 -7.73
C LYS A 445 -12.26 -5.05 -6.58
N GLU A 446 -12.58 -6.31 -6.38
CA GLU A 446 -13.56 -6.73 -5.39
C GLU A 446 -12.97 -6.81 -3.97
N ARG A 447 -11.68 -7.14 -3.85
CA ARG A 447 -11.06 -7.44 -2.55
C ARG A 447 -9.91 -6.49 -2.24
N VAL A 448 -9.88 -6.08 -0.97
CA VAL A 448 -8.73 -5.40 -0.34
C VAL A 448 -8.41 -6.16 0.93
N MET A 449 -7.22 -6.73 0.99
CA MET A 449 -6.78 -7.59 2.09
C MET A 449 -6.39 -6.76 3.31
N ILE A 450 -6.64 -7.29 4.50
CA ILE A 450 -6.20 -6.77 5.78
C ILE A 450 -5.45 -7.90 6.49
N GLU A 451 -4.15 -7.76 6.71
CA GLU A 451 -3.48 -8.61 7.66
C GLU A 451 -3.71 -8.10 9.09
N ILE A 452 -3.78 -9.01 10.04
CA ILE A 452 -3.79 -8.68 11.46
C ILE A 452 -2.71 -9.48 12.16
N CYS A 453 -1.65 -8.80 12.58
CA CYS A 453 -0.58 -9.37 13.38
C CYS A 453 -0.50 -8.65 14.73
N PRO A 454 -1.28 -9.07 15.78
CA PRO A 454 -1.34 -8.35 17.04
C PRO A 454 -0.04 -8.48 17.83
N ALA A 455 0.80 -7.46 17.76
CA ALA A 455 2.09 -7.41 18.46
C ALA A 455 2.01 -7.02 19.94
N ALA A 456 0.89 -6.47 20.42
CA ALA A 456 0.79 -5.90 21.75
C ALA A 456 0.43 -6.94 22.83
N ASN A 457 1.37 -7.26 23.71
CA ASN A 457 1.20 -8.13 24.88
C ASN A 457 1.16 -7.31 26.19
N THR A 458 0.20 -6.40 26.33
CA THR A 458 -0.04 -5.72 27.61
C THR A 458 -1.16 -6.39 28.40
N ASP A 459 -1.15 -6.28 29.75
CA ASP A 459 -2.24 -6.78 30.60
C ASP A 459 -3.60 -6.17 30.24
N GLU A 460 -3.63 -4.94 29.75
CA GLU A 460 -4.83 -4.26 29.29
C GLU A 460 -5.33 -4.87 27.97
N PHE A 461 -4.44 -5.15 27.04
CA PHE A 461 -4.74 -5.82 25.78
C PHE A 461 -5.31 -7.22 26.02
N ALA A 462 -4.68 -8.02 26.89
CA ALA A 462 -5.13 -9.37 27.21
C ALA A 462 -6.56 -9.42 27.79
N LYS A 463 -7.03 -8.35 28.44
CA LYS A 463 -8.39 -8.26 29.01
C LYS A 463 -9.45 -7.80 28.00
N ASN A 464 -9.07 -6.96 27.05
CA ASN A 464 -10.00 -6.27 26.16
C ASN A 464 -9.77 -6.63 24.67
N HIS A 465 -8.99 -7.67 24.38
CA HIS A 465 -8.50 -7.98 23.03
C HIS A 465 -9.61 -8.12 21.98
N LEU A 466 -10.72 -8.75 22.30
CA LEU A 466 -11.84 -8.87 21.36
C LEU A 466 -12.46 -7.50 21.09
N ASP A 467 -12.73 -6.72 22.12
CA ASP A 467 -13.35 -5.39 22.00
C ASP A 467 -12.47 -4.44 21.15
N TYR A 468 -11.16 -4.49 21.40
CA TYR A 468 -10.18 -3.74 20.61
C TYR A 468 -10.11 -4.21 19.15
N ALA A 469 -10.03 -5.53 18.92
CA ALA A 469 -10.00 -6.09 17.58
C ALA A 469 -11.25 -5.72 16.76
N LEU A 470 -12.45 -5.86 17.36
CA LEU A 470 -13.69 -5.43 16.69
C LEU A 470 -13.68 -3.93 16.38
N GLY A 471 -13.17 -3.11 17.29
CA GLY A 471 -13.04 -1.67 17.11
C GLY A 471 -12.07 -1.31 15.98
N THR A 472 -10.92 -1.95 15.91
CA THR A 472 -9.93 -1.74 14.85
C THR A 472 -10.47 -2.20 13.51
N MET A 473 -11.09 -3.38 13.44
CA MET A 473 -11.71 -3.87 12.20
C MET A 473 -12.83 -2.98 11.70
N THR A 474 -13.55 -2.30 12.58
CA THR A 474 -14.51 -1.25 12.16
C THR A 474 -13.86 -0.23 11.25
N PHE A 475 -12.68 0.30 11.66
CA PHE A 475 -12.00 1.35 10.88
C PHE A 475 -11.23 0.79 9.69
N ALA A 476 -10.64 -0.40 9.80
CA ALA A 476 -10.01 -1.05 8.66
C ALA A 476 -11.01 -1.29 7.51
N TYR A 477 -12.25 -1.71 7.85
CA TYR A 477 -13.33 -1.84 6.88
C TYR A 477 -13.88 -0.49 6.41
N PHE A 478 -13.93 0.51 7.28
CA PHE A 478 -14.31 1.88 6.89
C PHE A 478 -13.29 2.46 5.90
N ASP A 479 -12.01 2.16 6.07
CA ASP A 479 -10.92 2.56 5.18
C ASP A 479 -10.87 1.75 3.87
N GLY A 480 -11.74 0.75 3.71
CA GLY A 480 -11.99 0.03 2.47
C GLY A 480 -11.45 -1.39 2.42
N GLY A 481 -10.73 -1.85 3.45
CA GLY A 481 -10.39 -3.26 3.60
C GLY A 481 -11.66 -4.12 3.71
N ASN A 482 -11.63 -5.32 3.14
CA ASN A 482 -12.84 -6.17 3.12
C ASN A 482 -12.56 -7.67 3.12
N GLN A 483 -11.29 -8.07 3.20
CA GLN A 483 -10.85 -9.46 3.32
C GLN A 483 -9.74 -9.56 4.37
N ILE A 484 -9.96 -10.35 5.42
CA ILE A 484 -8.98 -10.47 6.50
C ILE A 484 -8.15 -11.73 6.33
N THR A 485 -6.82 -11.60 6.50
CA THR A 485 -5.89 -12.66 6.85
C THR A 485 -5.39 -12.41 8.27
N SER A 486 -5.32 -13.42 9.14
CA SER A 486 -5.22 -13.13 10.57
C SER A 486 -4.39 -14.12 11.37
N TYR A 487 -3.47 -13.57 12.17
CA TYR A 487 -2.86 -14.25 13.32
C TYR A 487 -3.65 -14.06 14.63
N TYR A 488 -4.68 -13.23 14.63
CA TYR A 488 -5.37 -12.79 15.85
C TYR A 488 -5.84 -13.93 16.76
N SER A 489 -6.41 -14.98 16.17
CA SER A 489 -6.92 -16.13 16.95
C SER A 489 -5.83 -17.00 17.56
N GLN A 490 -4.59 -16.94 17.04
CA GLN A 490 -3.48 -17.73 17.58
C GLN A 490 -3.11 -17.27 18.99
N ALA A 491 -3.24 -15.98 19.28
CA ALA A 491 -2.93 -15.43 20.59
C ALA A 491 -3.86 -15.94 21.71
N ASN A 492 -5.09 -16.35 21.36
CA ASN A 492 -6.13 -16.61 22.35
C ASN A 492 -6.67 -18.03 22.38
N ASN A 493 -6.52 -18.82 21.34
CA ASN A 493 -6.96 -20.23 21.23
C ASN A 493 -8.38 -20.52 21.78
N ASP A 494 -9.25 -19.52 21.81
CA ASP A 494 -10.62 -19.61 22.31
C ASP A 494 -11.64 -19.56 21.17
N PRO A 495 -12.32 -20.70 20.88
CA PRO A 495 -13.28 -20.77 19.79
C PRO A 495 -14.42 -19.76 19.91
N VAL A 496 -14.88 -19.45 21.11
CA VAL A 496 -16.00 -18.52 21.33
C VAL A 496 -15.62 -17.11 20.90
N THR A 497 -14.43 -16.65 21.31
CA THR A 497 -13.88 -15.35 20.93
C THR A 497 -13.61 -15.28 19.44
N ALA A 498 -13.02 -16.33 18.85
CA ALA A 498 -12.76 -16.39 17.43
C ALA A 498 -14.05 -16.36 16.59
N GLN A 499 -15.10 -17.11 17.00
CA GLN A 499 -16.40 -17.06 16.34
C GLN A 499 -17.06 -15.67 16.43
N ALA A 500 -16.96 -15.01 17.58
CA ALA A 500 -17.49 -13.65 17.74
C ALA A 500 -16.79 -12.66 16.80
N PHE A 501 -15.46 -12.71 16.73
CA PHE A 501 -14.66 -11.94 15.79
C PHE A 501 -15.05 -12.22 14.34
N ASN A 502 -15.00 -13.51 13.93
CA ASN A 502 -15.29 -13.92 12.55
C ASN A 502 -16.74 -13.62 12.12
N THR A 503 -17.69 -13.65 13.05
CA THR A 503 -19.07 -13.26 12.78
C THR A 503 -19.20 -11.76 12.55
N TYR A 504 -18.55 -10.93 13.39
CA TYR A 504 -18.58 -9.48 13.25
C TYR A 504 -17.98 -9.02 11.91
N VAL A 505 -16.76 -9.47 11.60
CA VAL A 505 -16.10 -9.12 10.34
C VAL A 505 -16.83 -9.68 9.12
N GLY A 506 -17.44 -10.86 9.24
CA GLY A 506 -18.30 -11.42 8.21
C GLY A 506 -19.54 -10.57 7.92
N ARG A 507 -20.13 -9.94 8.95
CA ARG A 507 -21.23 -8.99 8.78
C ARG A 507 -20.77 -7.70 8.10
N LEU A 508 -19.59 -7.16 8.48
CA LEU A 508 -18.98 -6.03 7.76
C LEU A 508 -18.76 -6.38 6.29
N GLY A 509 -18.08 -7.51 6.03
CA GLY A 509 -17.78 -7.97 4.66
C GLY A 509 -19.04 -8.19 3.82
N SER A 510 -20.12 -8.76 4.40
CA SER A 510 -21.37 -8.98 3.67
C SER A 510 -22.02 -7.68 3.16
N MET A 511 -21.73 -6.54 3.79
CA MET A 511 -22.19 -5.23 3.35
C MET A 511 -21.27 -4.61 2.28
N VAL A 512 -19.95 -4.65 2.49
CA VAL A 512 -19.02 -3.87 1.66
C VAL A 512 -18.37 -4.65 0.50
N VAL A 513 -18.29 -5.97 0.56
CA VAL A 513 -17.78 -6.78 -0.57
C VAL A 513 -18.69 -6.64 -1.76
N GLY A 514 -18.14 -6.27 -2.91
CA GLY A 514 -18.89 -5.99 -4.14
C GLY A 514 -19.69 -4.68 -4.09
N ALA A 515 -19.53 -3.86 -3.04
CA ALA A 515 -20.09 -2.51 -3.01
C ALA A 515 -19.11 -1.49 -3.60
N GLN A 516 -19.64 -0.51 -4.31
CA GLN A 516 -18.87 0.63 -4.84
C GLN A 516 -18.85 1.77 -3.83
N ASN A 517 -17.66 2.28 -3.50
CA ASN A 517 -17.53 3.53 -2.76
C ASN A 517 -17.95 4.71 -3.64
N LEU A 518 -18.56 5.74 -3.07
CA LEU A 518 -19.13 6.88 -3.80
C LEU A 518 -18.52 8.22 -3.36
N SER A 519 -17.33 8.20 -2.80
CA SER A 519 -16.62 9.43 -2.40
C SER A 519 -16.39 10.36 -3.57
N GLN A 520 -16.59 11.65 -3.37
CA GLN A 520 -16.49 12.70 -4.40
C GLN A 520 -15.26 13.58 -4.24
N ILE A 521 -14.38 13.27 -3.26
CA ILE A 521 -13.15 14.01 -3.00
C ILE A 521 -11.97 13.12 -3.38
N ALA A 522 -11.11 13.63 -4.26
CA ALA A 522 -9.80 13.05 -4.54
C ALA A 522 -8.71 13.79 -3.76
N VAL A 523 -7.74 13.05 -3.24
CA VAL A 523 -6.52 13.57 -2.64
C VAL A 523 -5.34 13.07 -3.47
N TYR A 524 -4.58 13.99 -4.04
CA TYR A 524 -3.45 13.64 -4.90
C TYR A 524 -2.30 13.00 -4.11
N TYR A 525 -1.77 11.90 -4.63
CA TYR A 525 -0.65 11.15 -4.07
C TYR A 525 0.67 11.73 -4.58
N SER A 526 1.29 12.63 -3.81
CA SER A 526 2.48 13.40 -4.23
C SER A 526 3.79 12.62 -4.02
N ILE A 527 3.89 11.40 -4.56
CA ILE A 527 5.06 10.50 -4.39
C ILE A 527 6.35 11.09 -5.00
N ASP A 528 6.26 11.79 -6.12
CA ASP A 528 7.41 12.45 -6.75
C ASP A 528 8.05 13.50 -5.83
N THR A 529 7.22 14.22 -5.06
CA THR A 529 7.71 15.16 -4.04
C THR A 529 8.36 14.42 -2.89
N ALA A 530 7.81 13.30 -2.44
CA ALA A 530 8.42 12.47 -1.41
C ALA A 530 9.78 11.94 -1.88
N ALA A 531 9.87 11.45 -3.11
CA ALA A 531 11.11 10.98 -3.73
C ALA A 531 12.14 12.09 -3.89
N ALA A 532 11.71 13.28 -4.36
CA ALA A 532 12.58 14.45 -4.54
C ALA A 532 13.25 14.91 -3.25
N THR A 533 12.54 14.76 -2.12
CA THR A 533 13.03 15.19 -0.79
C THR A 533 13.65 14.04 0.03
N TYR A 534 13.68 12.83 -0.51
CA TYR A 534 14.34 11.70 0.13
C TYR A 534 15.84 11.73 -0.12
N GLU A 535 16.63 11.82 0.95
CA GLU A 535 18.08 11.68 0.89
C GLU A 535 18.48 10.32 1.45
N ALA A 536 19.42 9.65 0.76
CA ALA A 536 19.89 8.34 1.17
C ALA A 536 20.59 8.42 2.56
N PRO A 537 20.10 7.72 3.58
CA PRO A 537 20.61 7.89 4.94
C PRO A 537 22.01 7.30 5.10
N SER A 538 22.86 8.06 5.80
CA SER A 538 24.19 7.65 6.22
C SER A 538 24.18 7.18 7.65
N SER A 539 23.73 6.14 8.12
CA SER A 539 23.76 5.69 9.53
C SER A 539 22.58 6.07 10.43
N GLN A 540 21.64 6.90 9.99
CA GLN A 540 20.49 7.23 10.83
C GLN A 540 19.34 6.23 10.56
N ASN A 541 18.66 5.87 11.64
CA ASN A 541 17.41 5.16 11.55
C ASN A 541 16.40 6.03 10.78
N LEU A 542 15.81 5.52 9.70
CA LEU A 542 14.77 6.20 8.92
C LEU A 542 13.64 6.79 9.78
N TYR A 543 13.35 6.17 10.92
CA TYR A 543 12.32 6.63 11.85
C TYR A 543 12.68 7.93 12.58
N ASP A 544 13.95 8.21 12.81
CA ASP A 544 14.39 9.34 13.64
C ASP A 544 14.62 10.64 12.85
N ALA A 545 14.72 10.55 11.52
CA ALA A 545 14.95 11.72 10.68
C ALA A 545 13.65 12.53 10.50
N GLU A 546 13.69 13.81 10.84
CA GLU A 546 12.61 14.76 10.50
C GLU A 546 12.85 15.30 9.08
N THR A 547 12.02 14.91 8.12
CA THR A 547 12.15 15.24 6.70
C THR A 547 10.94 16.02 6.18
N GLU A 548 11.08 16.69 5.04
CA GLU A 548 9.94 17.32 4.36
C GLU A 548 8.86 16.32 3.98
N ALA A 549 9.23 15.12 3.54
CA ALA A 549 8.28 14.07 3.22
C ALA A 549 7.44 13.66 4.43
N LYS A 550 8.05 13.53 5.64
CA LYS A 550 7.29 13.30 6.88
C LYS A 550 6.38 14.46 7.27
N GLN A 551 6.77 15.71 6.95
CA GLN A 551 5.88 16.86 7.15
C GLN A 551 4.69 16.81 6.20
N ASN A 552 4.89 16.35 4.96
CA ASN A 552 3.82 16.16 4.01
C ASN A 552 2.85 15.06 4.47
N ASP A 553 3.33 13.92 4.96
CA ASP A 553 2.50 12.85 5.53
C ASP A 553 1.60 13.39 6.66
N ARG A 554 2.15 14.20 7.57
CA ARG A 554 1.36 14.84 8.63
C ARG A 554 0.29 15.81 8.08
N LEU A 555 0.62 16.56 7.03
CA LEU A 555 -0.33 17.47 6.38
C LEU A 555 -1.49 16.68 5.74
N VAL A 556 -1.18 15.62 5.00
CA VAL A 556 -2.18 14.72 4.40
C VAL A 556 -3.08 14.13 5.48
N GLY A 557 -2.52 13.62 6.59
CA GLY A 557 -3.29 13.10 7.71
C GLY A 557 -4.24 14.11 8.36
N GLN A 558 -3.81 15.37 8.51
CA GLN A 558 -4.68 16.44 9.01
C GLN A 558 -5.81 16.75 8.05
N ILE A 559 -5.54 16.79 6.74
CA ILE A 559 -6.55 17.06 5.71
C ILE A 559 -7.60 15.95 5.72
N THR A 560 -7.18 14.70 5.64
CA THR A 560 -8.05 13.54 5.53
C THR A 560 -8.90 13.31 6.78
N GLU A 561 -8.33 13.48 7.97
CA GLU A 561 -9.06 13.45 9.23
C GLU A 561 -10.09 14.62 9.29
N GLY A 562 -9.72 15.81 8.82
CA GLY A 562 -10.63 16.94 8.74
C GLY A 562 -11.83 16.68 7.83
N ILE A 563 -11.61 16.07 6.66
CA ILE A 563 -12.67 15.67 5.72
C ILE A 563 -13.64 14.71 6.40
N ARG A 564 -13.14 13.69 7.10
CA ARG A 564 -13.97 12.72 7.83
C ARG A 564 -14.82 13.34 8.92
N ARG A 565 -14.29 14.34 9.63
CA ARG A 565 -15.03 15.08 10.68
C ARG A 565 -16.16 15.95 10.14
N GLU A 566 -16.12 16.31 8.88
CA GLU A 566 -17.21 17.02 8.20
C GLU A 566 -18.22 16.05 7.54
N GLY A 567 -18.13 14.74 7.81
CA GLY A 567 -19.04 13.73 7.29
C GLY A 567 -18.81 13.38 5.82
N LEU A 568 -17.61 13.59 5.32
CA LEU A 568 -17.16 13.29 3.96
C LEU A 568 -16.13 12.17 4.00
N ASP A 569 -15.90 11.54 2.84
CA ASP A 569 -14.85 10.57 2.64
C ASP A 569 -14.05 10.90 1.36
N TYR A 570 -12.91 10.24 1.14
CA TYR A 570 -11.97 10.57 0.08
C TYR A 570 -11.36 9.31 -0.55
N VAL A 571 -10.74 9.52 -1.72
CA VAL A 571 -9.97 8.53 -2.48
C VAL A 571 -8.63 9.15 -2.85
N PHE A 572 -7.53 8.40 -2.71
CA PHE A 572 -6.24 8.84 -3.24
C PHE A 572 -6.19 8.68 -4.76
N LEU A 573 -5.47 9.60 -5.41
CA LEU A 573 -5.36 9.65 -6.85
C LEU A 573 -3.89 9.85 -7.24
N ASP A 574 -3.30 8.87 -7.92
CA ASP A 574 -1.96 8.94 -8.49
C ASP A 574 -1.94 9.64 -9.87
N ASP A 575 -0.76 9.88 -10.41
CA ASP A 575 -0.60 10.50 -11.73
C ASP A 575 -1.33 9.73 -12.83
N ALA A 576 -1.18 8.41 -12.87
CA ALA A 576 -1.80 7.59 -13.91
C ALA A 576 -3.34 7.67 -13.87
N SER A 577 -3.93 7.60 -12.68
CA SER A 577 -5.37 7.74 -12.49
C SER A 577 -5.86 9.15 -12.82
N LEU A 578 -5.12 10.18 -12.40
CA LEU A 578 -5.43 11.58 -12.72
C LEU A 578 -5.40 11.84 -14.22
N GLN A 579 -4.33 11.40 -14.90
CA GLN A 579 -4.11 11.63 -16.33
C GLN A 579 -5.05 10.83 -17.21
N SER A 580 -5.46 9.62 -16.81
CA SER A 580 -6.45 8.81 -17.53
C SER A 580 -7.89 9.28 -17.32
N GLY A 581 -8.12 10.16 -16.36
CA GLY A 581 -9.44 10.67 -16.01
C GLY A 581 -10.06 11.58 -17.09
N LYS A 582 -11.38 11.55 -17.20
CA LYS A 582 -12.14 12.41 -18.11
C LYS A 582 -12.57 13.68 -17.39
N VAL A 583 -12.08 14.82 -17.86
CA VAL A 583 -12.45 16.15 -17.34
C VAL A 583 -13.76 16.62 -17.96
N ASN A 584 -14.77 16.90 -17.15
CA ASN A 584 -16.04 17.47 -17.59
C ASN A 584 -16.53 18.55 -16.60
N ALA A 585 -17.64 19.23 -16.93
CA ALA A 585 -18.17 20.30 -16.08
C ALA A 585 -18.70 19.82 -14.70
N GLY A 586 -18.90 18.51 -14.51
CA GLY A 586 -19.32 17.91 -13.25
C GLY A 586 -18.18 17.50 -12.35
N GLY A 587 -16.95 17.38 -12.89
CA GLY A 587 -15.78 16.90 -12.14
C GLY A 587 -14.79 16.13 -12.96
N LEU A 588 -13.93 15.41 -12.29
CA LEU A 588 -13.01 14.42 -12.85
C LEU A 588 -13.62 13.03 -12.74
N GLN A 589 -13.82 12.36 -13.86
CA GLN A 589 -14.28 10.99 -13.86
C GLN A 589 -13.12 10.01 -14.02
N VAL A 590 -12.93 9.12 -13.04
CA VAL A 590 -11.98 8.03 -13.07
C VAL A 590 -12.71 6.74 -12.72
N GLY A 591 -12.72 5.78 -13.62
CA GLY A 591 -13.54 4.58 -13.46
C GLY A 591 -15.02 4.94 -13.22
N ASN A 592 -15.57 4.44 -12.12
CA ASN A 592 -16.93 4.73 -11.69
C ASN A 592 -17.04 5.96 -10.76
N PHE A 593 -15.93 6.65 -10.46
CA PHE A 593 -15.93 7.81 -9.59
C PHE A 593 -16.12 9.10 -10.39
N LEU A 594 -16.84 10.05 -9.78
CA LEU A 594 -16.91 11.44 -10.25
C LEU A 594 -16.45 12.35 -9.10
N PHE A 595 -15.21 12.83 -9.19
CA PHE A 595 -14.63 13.73 -8.20
C PHE A 595 -15.01 15.17 -8.47
N THR A 596 -15.74 15.77 -7.54
CA THR A 596 -16.16 17.19 -7.60
C THR A 596 -15.16 18.11 -6.90
N THR A 597 -14.26 17.54 -6.09
CA THR A 597 -13.16 18.25 -5.43
C THR A 597 -11.87 17.43 -5.59
N VAL A 598 -10.77 18.09 -5.97
CA VAL A 598 -9.41 17.52 -6.01
C VAL A 598 -8.52 18.35 -5.09
N ILE A 599 -7.92 17.71 -4.09
CA ILE A 599 -6.99 18.32 -3.15
C ILE A 599 -5.57 17.88 -3.51
N VAL A 600 -4.66 18.84 -3.67
CA VAL A 600 -3.27 18.60 -4.07
C VAL A 600 -2.36 19.02 -2.92
N PRO A 601 -2.03 18.10 -1.99
CA PRO A 601 -1.18 18.41 -0.85
C PRO A 601 0.29 18.45 -1.27
N ARG A 602 0.92 19.59 -1.11
CA ARG A 602 2.37 19.84 -1.23
C ARG A 602 3.08 19.06 -2.36
N ALA A 603 2.56 19.13 -3.58
CA ALA A 603 3.14 18.50 -4.75
C ALA A 603 4.18 19.44 -5.39
N THR A 604 5.33 19.65 -4.72
CA THR A 604 6.38 20.57 -5.21
C THR A 604 7.06 20.05 -6.47
N VAL A 605 7.16 18.74 -6.63
CA VAL A 605 7.55 18.06 -7.87
C VAL A 605 6.32 17.35 -8.43
N ILE A 606 6.03 17.54 -9.70
CA ILE A 606 4.85 16.97 -10.37
C ILE A 606 5.13 16.72 -11.85
N ASP A 607 4.47 15.70 -12.42
CA ASP A 607 4.41 15.52 -13.87
C ASP A 607 3.58 16.62 -14.54
N ILE A 608 4.04 17.13 -15.69
CA ILE A 608 3.35 18.22 -16.40
C ILE A 608 1.95 17.81 -16.89
N GLU A 609 1.75 16.54 -17.28
CA GLU A 609 0.44 16.07 -17.74
C GLU A 609 -0.59 16.10 -16.58
N SER A 610 -0.18 15.75 -15.37
CA SER A 610 -1.03 15.89 -14.18
C SER A 610 -1.39 17.36 -13.92
N MET A 611 -0.42 18.28 -14.05
CA MET A 611 -0.72 19.72 -13.93
C MET A 611 -1.65 20.24 -15.01
N ARG A 612 -1.55 19.75 -16.27
CA ARG A 612 -2.47 20.06 -17.36
C ARG A 612 -3.89 19.59 -17.06
N VAL A 613 -4.06 18.40 -16.49
CA VAL A 613 -5.38 17.91 -16.08
C VAL A 613 -5.97 18.78 -14.96
N LEU A 614 -5.15 19.17 -13.97
CA LEU A 614 -5.58 20.10 -12.92
C LEU A 614 -5.99 21.47 -13.49
N ASP A 615 -5.23 22.01 -14.45
CA ASP A 615 -5.59 23.24 -15.16
C ASP A 615 -6.95 23.11 -15.88
N ALA A 616 -7.15 22.03 -16.62
CA ALA A 616 -8.39 21.77 -17.34
C ALA A 616 -9.60 21.62 -16.38
N LEU A 617 -9.41 21.02 -15.21
CA LEU A 617 -10.44 20.94 -14.16
C LEU A 617 -10.82 22.32 -13.65
N ILE A 618 -9.85 23.16 -13.34
CA ILE A 618 -10.07 24.54 -12.86
C ILE A 618 -10.81 25.35 -13.93
N GLU A 619 -10.44 25.24 -15.20
CA GLU A 619 -11.11 25.93 -16.31
C GLU A 619 -12.57 25.47 -16.50
N LYS A 620 -12.91 24.24 -16.13
CA LYS A 620 -14.29 23.72 -16.10
C LYS A 620 -15.05 24.09 -14.80
N GLY A 621 -14.39 24.79 -13.87
CA GLY A 621 -15.00 25.21 -12.60
C GLY A 621 -15.06 24.12 -11.52
N VAL A 622 -14.29 23.03 -11.68
CA VAL A 622 -14.15 22.00 -10.67
C VAL A 622 -13.32 22.53 -9.49
N ASN A 623 -13.67 22.12 -8.28
CA ASN A 623 -13.01 22.58 -7.07
C ASN A 623 -11.63 21.91 -6.92
N VAL A 624 -10.56 22.61 -7.33
CA VAL A 624 -9.16 22.18 -7.12
C VAL A 624 -8.54 23.03 -6.02
N ILE A 625 -7.86 22.40 -5.05
CA ILE A 625 -7.28 23.06 -3.87
C ILE A 625 -5.83 22.66 -3.76
N PHE A 626 -4.89 23.57 -3.98
CA PHE A 626 -3.48 23.35 -3.67
C PHE A 626 -3.24 23.63 -2.19
N VAL A 627 -2.38 22.82 -1.52
CA VAL A 627 -2.15 22.94 -0.08
C VAL A 627 -0.67 22.98 0.25
N GLY A 628 -0.27 23.95 1.06
CA GLY A 628 1.10 24.13 1.53
C GLY A 628 1.96 24.89 0.54
N GLU A 629 2.29 24.29 -0.58
CA GLU A 629 3.13 24.88 -1.63
C GLU A 629 2.58 24.57 -3.02
N MET A 630 2.79 25.48 -3.96
CA MET A 630 2.48 25.25 -5.39
C MET A 630 3.54 24.35 -6.03
N PRO A 631 3.19 23.58 -7.08
CA PRO A 631 4.17 22.89 -7.91
C PRO A 631 5.26 23.84 -8.44
N ALA A 632 6.53 23.44 -8.27
CA ALA A 632 7.67 24.27 -8.61
C ALA A 632 8.68 23.60 -9.55
N ILE A 633 8.75 22.26 -9.53
CA ILE A 633 9.71 21.47 -10.29
C ILE A 633 8.93 20.48 -11.16
N SER A 634 9.17 20.56 -12.49
CA SER A 634 8.65 19.55 -13.41
C SER A 634 9.51 18.29 -13.38
N LEU A 635 8.88 17.12 -13.42
CA LEU A 635 9.57 15.83 -13.49
C LEU A 635 10.49 15.75 -14.73
N LEU A 636 10.12 16.41 -15.83
CA LEU A 636 10.98 16.57 -17.02
C LEU A 636 11.42 18.03 -17.17
N ALA A 637 12.73 18.26 -17.29
CA ALA A 637 13.30 19.60 -17.38
C ALA A 637 12.77 20.44 -18.57
N LYS A 638 12.42 19.77 -19.67
CA LYS A 638 11.86 20.43 -20.87
C LYS A 638 10.51 21.11 -20.64
N ASP A 639 9.76 20.66 -19.64
CA ASP A 639 8.40 21.11 -19.34
C ASP A 639 8.37 22.15 -18.19
N GLN A 640 9.54 22.56 -17.68
CA GLN A 640 9.66 23.46 -16.52
C GLN A 640 9.03 24.84 -16.74
N GLU A 641 9.18 25.42 -17.93
CA GLU A 641 8.62 26.75 -18.24
C GLU A 641 7.08 26.72 -18.22
N GLU A 642 6.49 25.67 -18.78
CA GLU A 642 5.04 25.49 -18.80
C GLU A 642 4.50 25.25 -17.38
N LEU A 643 5.12 24.37 -16.59
CA LEU A 643 4.74 24.16 -15.20
C LEU A 643 4.75 25.48 -14.41
N THR A 644 5.81 26.28 -14.57
CA THR A 644 5.93 27.57 -13.89
C THR A 644 4.77 28.51 -14.24
N ALA A 645 4.41 28.55 -15.53
CA ALA A 645 3.30 29.38 -16.00
C ALA A 645 1.94 28.91 -15.43
N LEU A 646 1.69 27.60 -15.44
CA LEU A 646 0.45 27.02 -14.88
C LEU A 646 0.36 27.21 -13.35
N ALA A 647 1.45 27.01 -12.62
CA ALA A 647 1.48 27.25 -11.18
C ALA A 647 1.22 28.72 -10.83
N GLN A 648 1.78 29.67 -11.59
CA GLN A 648 1.51 31.09 -11.41
C GLN A 648 0.06 31.46 -11.77
N LYS A 649 -0.52 30.87 -12.82
CA LYS A 649 -1.92 31.06 -13.23
C LYS A 649 -2.90 30.74 -12.09
N HIS A 650 -2.59 29.74 -11.27
CA HIS A 650 -3.47 29.21 -10.22
C HIS A 650 -2.98 29.48 -8.79
N ALA A 651 -2.04 30.39 -8.59
CA ALA A 651 -1.46 30.70 -7.30
C ALA A 651 -2.47 31.18 -6.23
N ASP A 652 -3.60 31.72 -6.65
CA ASP A 652 -4.71 32.16 -5.82
C ASP A 652 -5.55 31.00 -5.21
N LEU A 653 -5.40 29.80 -5.72
CA LEU A 653 -6.03 28.58 -5.20
C LEU A 653 -5.21 27.89 -4.10
N LEU A 654 -4.09 28.48 -3.68
CA LEU A 654 -3.22 27.92 -2.66
C LEU A 654 -3.77 28.20 -1.25
N CYS A 655 -4.07 27.14 -0.52
CA CYS A 655 -4.29 27.15 0.92
C CYS A 655 -2.94 26.94 1.64
N THR A 656 -2.43 27.96 2.31
CA THR A 656 -1.16 27.89 3.03
C THR A 656 -1.29 27.18 4.39
N LYS A 657 -2.50 26.97 4.86
CA LYS A 657 -2.81 26.35 6.16
C LYS A 657 -3.90 25.28 6.02
N TYR A 658 -3.75 24.22 6.76
CA TYR A 658 -4.77 23.17 6.87
C TYR A 658 -6.20 23.72 7.16
N SER A 659 -6.32 24.70 8.05
CA SER A 659 -7.64 25.27 8.41
C SER A 659 -8.37 25.96 7.25
N GLU A 660 -7.67 26.34 6.20
CA GLU A 660 -8.24 26.96 5.00
C GLU A 660 -8.84 25.90 4.07
N VAL A 661 -8.26 24.69 4.03
CA VAL A 661 -8.66 23.60 3.15
C VAL A 661 -10.13 23.21 3.36
N LEU A 662 -10.54 22.96 4.60
CA LEU A 662 -11.92 22.54 4.89
C LEU A 662 -12.95 23.61 4.52
N SER A 663 -12.56 24.89 4.57
CA SER A 663 -13.43 25.99 4.14
C SER A 663 -13.49 26.11 2.61
N ALA A 664 -12.46 25.64 1.90
CA ALA A 664 -12.38 25.65 0.44
C ALA A 664 -13.10 24.44 -0.20
N VAL A 665 -13.30 23.34 0.53
CA VAL A 665 -14.05 22.17 0.05
C VAL A 665 -15.50 22.54 -0.17
N THR A 666 -15.97 22.41 -1.42
CA THR A 666 -17.36 22.73 -1.82
C THR A 666 -18.28 21.51 -1.78
N THR A 667 -17.73 20.30 -1.87
CA THR A 667 -18.47 19.03 -1.77
C THR A 667 -19.25 18.96 -0.45
N LYS A 668 -20.49 18.47 -0.49
CA LYS A 668 -21.36 18.32 0.67
C LYS A 668 -21.69 16.85 0.92
N PRO A 669 -21.81 16.43 2.20
CA PRO A 669 -22.24 15.07 2.51
C PRO A 669 -23.68 14.81 2.02
N GLU A 670 -23.89 13.67 1.34
CA GLU A 670 -25.23 13.23 0.92
C GLU A 670 -26.09 12.83 2.13
N LEU A 671 -25.51 12.14 3.11
CA LEU A 671 -26.13 11.86 4.40
C LEU A 671 -25.56 12.83 5.44
N THR A 672 -26.42 13.70 5.98
CA THR A 672 -26.04 14.53 7.13
C THR A 672 -26.24 13.75 8.43
N VAL A 673 -25.20 13.66 9.24
CA VAL A 673 -25.21 13.01 10.55
C VAL A 673 -24.97 14.05 11.63
N GLN A 674 -26.01 14.40 12.38
CA GLN A 674 -25.90 15.33 13.52
C GLN A 674 -25.66 14.54 14.79
N SER A 675 -24.57 14.83 15.50
CA SER A 675 -24.20 14.21 16.77
C SER A 675 -23.54 15.24 17.71
N LYS A 676 -23.48 14.91 19.00
CA LYS A 676 -22.73 15.68 20.00
C LYS A 676 -21.22 15.60 19.81
N THR A 677 -20.74 14.67 18.98
CA THR A 677 -19.33 14.48 18.64
C THR A 677 -19.12 14.59 17.14
N LYS A 678 -17.98 15.11 16.71
CA LYS A 678 -17.53 15.11 15.31
C LYS A 678 -16.74 13.83 14.91
N TYR A 679 -16.78 12.82 15.77
CA TYR A 679 -16.04 11.56 15.56
C TYR A 679 -16.94 10.43 15.06
N VAL A 680 -18.10 10.71 14.49
CA VAL A 680 -18.87 9.75 13.70
C VAL A 680 -18.56 10.01 12.23
N TYR A 681 -17.73 9.15 11.65
CA TYR A 681 -17.33 9.22 10.25
C TYR A 681 -18.39 8.60 9.37
N VAL A 682 -18.48 9.04 8.12
CA VAL A 682 -19.47 8.61 7.14
C VAL A 682 -18.77 8.32 5.81
N SER A 683 -18.97 7.13 5.26
CA SER A 683 -18.52 6.77 3.92
C SER A 683 -19.72 6.31 3.08
N PRO A 684 -19.94 6.91 1.88
CA PRO A 684 -21.05 6.56 1.02
C PRO A 684 -20.73 5.35 0.13
N TYR A 685 -21.69 4.44 -0.02
CA TYR A 685 -21.57 3.24 -0.85
C TYR A 685 -22.84 2.99 -1.68
N GLU A 686 -22.68 2.21 -2.74
CA GLU A 686 -23.78 1.60 -3.50
C GLU A 686 -23.52 0.10 -3.68
N LYS A 687 -24.53 -0.74 -3.50
CA LYS A 687 -24.50 -2.16 -3.79
C LYS A 687 -25.78 -2.57 -4.50
N ASP A 688 -25.65 -3.22 -5.66
CA ASP A 688 -26.78 -3.63 -6.48
C ASP A 688 -27.79 -2.50 -6.80
N GLY A 689 -27.27 -1.25 -6.88
CA GLY A 689 -28.01 -0.01 -7.12
C GLY A 689 -28.80 0.51 -5.91
N VAL A 690 -28.49 0.06 -4.72
CA VAL A 690 -29.00 0.58 -3.45
C VAL A 690 -27.91 1.40 -2.76
N ALA A 691 -28.18 2.68 -2.55
CA ALA A 691 -27.27 3.55 -1.81
C ALA A 691 -27.38 3.30 -0.31
N PHE A 692 -26.24 3.22 0.36
CA PHE A 692 -26.14 3.13 1.81
C PHE A 692 -24.91 3.83 2.34
N PHE A 693 -24.86 4.01 3.64
CA PHE A 693 -23.78 4.74 4.31
C PHE A 693 -23.16 3.88 5.41
N PHE A 694 -21.86 3.79 5.41
CA PHE A 694 -21.09 3.20 6.48
C PHE A 694 -20.77 4.28 7.52
N LEU A 695 -21.35 4.16 8.72
CA LEU A 695 -21.03 5.01 9.87
C LEU A 695 -20.05 4.30 10.78
N ALA A 696 -18.97 4.98 11.19
CA ALA A 696 -18.00 4.49 12.15
C ALA A 696 -17.81 5.51 13.29
N ASN A 697 -18.00 5.08 14.54
CA ASN A 697 -17.87 5.96 15.70
C ASN A 697 -16.44 5.87 16.28
N ALA A 698 -15.61 6.89 16.03
CA ALA A 698 -14.26 7.00 16.56
C ALA A 698 -14.19 7.58 18.00
N ALA A 699 -15.32 7.84 18.63
CA ALA A 699 -15.36 8.33 20.01
C ALA A 699 -15.37 7.19 21.05
N LYS A 700 -14.80 7.46 22.22
CA LYS A 700 -14.76 6.54 23.38
C LYS A 700 -16.13 6.30 24.05
N LYS A 701 -17.21 6.77 23.46
CA LYS A 701 -18.58 6.65 23.98
C LYS A 701 -19.54 6.45 22.83
N ASP A 702 -20.65 5.80 23.10
CA ASP A 702 -21.74 5.68 22.16
C ASP A 702 -22.21 7.06 21.70
N ALA A 703 -22.53 7.17 20.43
CA ALA A 703 -22.99 8.39 19.80
C ALA A 703 -24.44 8.23 19.35
N GLU A 704 -25.34 9.02 19.95
CA GLU A 704 -26.66 9.23 19.39
C GLU A 704 -26.54 10.14 18.16
N VAL A 705 -27.07 9.70 17.03
CA VAL A 705 -27.00 10.39 15.75
C VAL A 705 -28.39 10.66 15.23
N LYS A 706 -28.58 11.86 14.70
CA LYS A 706 -29.77 12.22 13.90
C LYS A 706 -29.38 12.24 12.43
N LEU A 707 -30.11 11.47 11.63
CA LEU A 707 -29.87 11.24 10.22
C LEU A 707 -30.75 12.15 9.37
N SER A 708 -30.19 12.70 8.28
CA SER A 708 -30.96 13.46 7.30
C SER A 708 -30.41 13.19 5.89
N PHE A 709 -31.26 12.66 5.02
CA PHE A 709 -31.00 12.41 3.60
C PHE A 709 -32.18 12.96 2.79
N GLU A 710 -31.92 13.57 1.65
CA GLU A 710 -32.94 14.19 0.82
C GLU A 710 -33.95 13.15 0.32
N GLY A 711 -35.24 13.38 0.56
CA GLY A 711 -36.32 12.48 0.16
C GLY A 711 -36.53 11.26 1.06
N ALA A 712 -35.70 11.05 2.09
CA ALA A 712 -35.90 9.94 3.01
C ALA A 712 -37.12 10.14 3.92
N VAL A 713 -37.91 9.07 4.07
CA VAL A 713 -39.04 8.99 5.02
C VAL A 713 -38.73 8.15 6.24
N GLY A 714 -37.58 7.50 6.27
CA GLY A 714 -37.03 6.68 7.34
C GLY A 714 -35.71 6.04 6.93
N TYR A 715 -35.16 5.22 7.80
CA TYR A 715 -33.86 4.56 7.57
C TYR A 715 -33.92 3.11 8.00
N ARG A 716 -33.36 2.22 7.16
CA ARG A 716 -33.08 0.84 7.53
C ARG A 716 -31.66 0.74 8.05
N ILE A 717 -31.52 0.16 9.21
CA ILE A 717 -30.27 0.00 9.95
C ILE A 717 -29.84 -1.46 9.89
N TYR A 718 -28.56 -1.68 9.54
CA TYR A 718 -27.91 -2.99 9.65
C TYR A 718 -26.84 -2.85 10.74
N ASP A 719 -27.04 -3.50 11.88
CA ASP A 719 -26.15 -3.45 13.03
C ASP A 719 -25.21 -4.66 13.07
N PRO A 720 -23.90 -4.52 12.74
CA PRO A 720 -22.99 -5.66 12.76
C PRO A 720 -22.74 -6.23 14.14
N VAL A 721 -22.96 -5.47 15.21
CA VAL A 721 -22.75 -5.93 16.59
C VAL A 721 -23.83 -6.92 16.98
N SER A 722 -25.09 -6.54 16.90
CA SER A 722 -26.21 -7.41 17.23
C SER A 722 -26.54 -8.42 16.13
N GLY A 723 -26.28 -8.09 14.86
CA GLY A 723 -26.73 -8.83 13.68
C GLY A 723 -28.19 -8.58 13.35
N GLU A 724 -28.79 -7.55 13.90
CA GLU A 724 -30.18 -7.17 13.64
C GLU A 724 -30.29 -6.20 12.46
N ILE A 725 -31.41 -6.29 11.75
CA ILE A 725 -31.85 -5.32 10.75
C ILE A 725 -33.16 -4.72 11.25
N TYR A 726 -33.22 -3.40 11.40
CA TYR A 726 -34.42 -2.71 11.88
C TYR A 726 -34.58 -1.35 11.21
N GLU A 727 -35.78 -0.74 11.38
CA GLU A 727 -36.06 0.58 10.79
C GLU A 727 -36.26 1.64 11.87
N VAL A 728 -35.83 2.85 11.58
CA VAL A 728 -35.97 4.03 12.44
C VAL A 728 -36.51 5.23 11.64
N GLU A 729 -37.10 6.21 12.32
CA GLU A 729 -37.52 7.45 11.65
C GLU A 729 -36.31 8.29 11.25
N ASP A 730 -35.49 8.74 12.21
CA ASP A 730 -34.32 9.59 11.94
C ASP A 730 -33.19 9.48 12.99
N THR A 731 -33.36 8.67 14.02
CA THR A 731 -32.41 8.59 15.12
C THR A 731 -31.89 7.18 15.33
N ALA A 732 -30.55 7.04 15.47
CA ALA A 732 -29.90 5.78 15.76
C ALA A 732 -28.77 5.98 16.79
N THR A 733 -28.25 4.88 17.33
CA THR A 733 -27.06 4.89 18.20
C THR A 733 -25.93 4.11 17.55
N VAL A 734 -24.77 4.75 17.39
CA VAL A 734 -23.54 4.12 16.93
C VAL A 734 -22.67 3.84 18.16
N GLN A 735 -22.43 2.58 18.48
CA GLN A 735 -21.64 2.19 19.66
C GLN A 735 -20.19 2.68 19.53
N SER A 736 -19.53 2.86 20.68
CA SER A 736 -18.11 3.27 20.76
C SER A 736 -17.22 2.32 19.95
N TYR A 737 -16.43 2.85 19.03
CA TYR A 737 -15.55 2.10 18.13
C TYR A 737 -16.26 1.00 17.32
N ARG A 738 -17.53 1.21 16.92
CA ARG A 738 -18.31 0.25 16.13
C ARG A 738 -18.89 0.86 14.88
N ALA A 739 -19.25 -0.03 13.97
CA ALA A 739 -19.93 0.26 12.72
C ALA A 739 -21.45 0.30 12.87
N LEU A 740 -22.09 1.05 11.98
CA LEU A 740 -23.51 0.97 11.69
C LEU A 740 -23.70 1.23 10.18
N PHE A 741 -24.48 0.40 9.48
CA PHE A 741 -24.84 0.70 8.11
C PHE A 741 -26.25 1.28 8.03
N VAL A 742 -26.38 2.32 7.25
CA VAL A 742 -27.62 3.11 7.15
C VAL A 742 -28.07 3.17 5.70
N GLN A 743 -29.24 2.64 5.40
CA GLN A 743 -29.91 2.72 4.10
C GLN A 743 -31.07 3.73 4.22
N PRO A 744 -31.07 4.86 3.50
CA PRO A 744 -32.24 5.74 3.42
C PRO A 744 -33.41 5.03 2.76
N LEU A 745 -34.62 5.19 3.29
CA LEU A 745 -35.87 4.69 2.70
C LEU A 745 -36.60 5.89 2.10
N LEU A 746 -36.92 5.83 0.80
CA LEU A 746 -37.55 6.92 0.06
C LEU A 746 -39.08 6.79 0.09
N GLY A 747 -39.76 7.94 0.13
CA GLY A 747 -41.21 8.01 -0.08
C GLY A 747 -41.59 7.65 -1.53
N GLU A 748 -42.84 7.19 -1.73
CA GLU A 748 -43.42 6.89 -3.06
C GLU A 748 -43.58 8.16 -3.91
#